data_fcb3080ddbb2cce9ee57ea10b6e82fbf
#
_entry.id   fcb3080ddbb2cce9ee57ea10b6e82fbf
#
_cell.length_a   1.000
_cell.length_b   1.000
_cell.length_c   1.000
_cell.angle_alpha   90.00
_cell.angle_beta   90.00
_cell.angle_gamma   90.00
#
_symmetry.space_group_name_H-M   'P 1'
#
loop_
_entity.id
_entity.type
_entity.pdbx_description
1 polymer ?
#
loop_
_entity_poly.entity_id
_entity_poly.type
_entity_poly.pdbx_seq_one_letter_code
_entity_poly.pdbx_strand_id
1 'polypeptide(L)'
;MKKVVTVCPYCASGCKINLVVDNGKIVRAEAAQGKTNQGTLCLKGYYGWDFINDTQILTPRLKTPMIRRQRGGKLEAVSWDEALDYVATRLSAIKAKYGPDALQTTGSSRGTGNETNYVMQKFARAVIGTNNVDCCARVXHGPSVAGLHQSVGNGAMSNAITEIDNTDLVFIFGYNPADSHPIVANHVINAKRNGAKIIVCDPRKIETARIADMHIALKNGSNIALLNAIGHVIIEEDLYDKSFVASRSEGFEEYRKIVEGYTPESVEEITGVSAQEIRACARMYASAKSAAILWGMGVTQFYQGVETVRSLTSLAILTGNLGKPSVGVNPVRGQNNVQGACDMGALPDTYPGYQYVKFPENREKFAKAWGVDSLPAHTGYRISELPHRAAHGEVRAAYIMGEDPLQTDAELSAVRKAFDDLELVIVQDIFMTKTASAADVILPSTSWGEHEGVYTAADRGFQRFFKAVEPKWDLKTDWQIISEIATRMGYPMHYNNTQEIWDELRHLCPDFYGATYEKMGELGYVMWPCRDESDADQGTSYLFKEKFDTPNGLAQFFTCDWVAPIDKLTDEYPMVLSTVREVGHYSCRSMTGNCAALAALADEPGYAQINTADAERLGIEDEALVWVNSRKGRIITRAQVSDRPNKGAVYMTYQWWIGACNELVSENLSPITKTPEYKYCAVNVERIADQRAAEQYVIDEYNKLKSRLRESAMG
;
A
#
# COMPACT_ATOMS: atom_id res chain seq x y z
N MET A 1 2.84 -24.18 27.32
CA MET A 1 2.34 -23.25 26.27
C MET A 1 2.26 -21.84 26.81
N LYS A 2 2.60 -20.86 25.95
CA LYS A 2 2.44 -19.45 26.31
C LYS A 2 1.78 -18.71 25.16
N LYS A 3 1.21 -17.55 25.46
CA LYS A 3 0.60 -16.68 24.45
C LYS A 3 1.41 -15.40 24.34
N VAL A 4 1.73 -15.01 23.11
CA VAL A 4 2.44 -13.76 22.84
C VAL A 4 1.50 -12.85 22.07
N VAL A 5 1.23 -11.67 22.62
CA VAL A 5 0.38 -10.68 21.96
C VAL A 5 1.23 -9.99 20.89
N THR A 6 0.69 -9.89 19.67
CA THR A 6 1.38 -9.15 18.62
C THR A 6 0.35 -8.58 17.65
N VAL A 7 0.82 -8.04 16.53
CA VAL A 7 -0.06 -7.38 15.53
C VAL A 7 -0.01 -8.21 14.25
N CYS A 8 -1.16 -8.38 13.63
CA CYS A 8 -1.28 -9.11 12.37
C CYS A 8 -0.38 -8.49 11.29
N PRO A 9 0.33 -9.31 10.49
CA PRO A 9 1.27 -8.76 9.51
C PRO A 9 0.66 -8.46 8.16
N TYR A 10 -0.66 -8.56 7.99
CA TYR A 10 -1.24 -8.53 6.64
C TYR A 10 -1.80 -7.17 6.25
N CYS A 11 -2.97 -6.79 6.72
CA CYS A 11 -3.52 -5.51 6.29
C CYS A 11 -3.41 -4.47 7.39
N ALA A 12 -3.77 -3.24 7.04
CA ALA A 12 -3.59 -2.10 7.94
C ALA A 12 -4.73 -1.91 8.94
N SER A 13 -5.59 -2.91 9.10
CA SER A 13 -6.66 -2.84 10.13
C SER A 13 -6.09 -2.78 11.55
N GLY A 14 -4.88 -3.28 11.76
CA GLY A 14 -4.24 -3.16 13.06
C GLY A 14 -4.71 -4.19 14.08
N CYS A 15 -5.06 -5.39 13.63
CA CYS A 15 -5.58 -6.42 14.51
C CYS A 15 -4.53 -6.95 15.47
N LYS A 16 -4.90 -7.15 16.73
CA LYS A 16 -4.05 -7.81 17.72
C LYS A 16 -4.32 -9.30 17.69
N ILE A 17 -3.24 -10.07 17.76
CA ILE A 17 -3.24 -11.53 17.69
C ILE A 17 -2.53 -12.08 18.89
N ASN A 18 -3.03 -13.17 19.44
CA ASN A 18 -2.27 -14.00 20.40
C ASN A 18 -1.67 -15.17 19.63
N LEU A 19 -0.35 -15.20 19.55
CA LEU A 19 0.35 -16.36 19.01
C LEU A 19 0.59 -17.35 20.14
N VAL A 20 0.08 -18.56 19.98
CA VAL A 20 0.26 -19.61 21.00
C VAL A 20 1.51 -20.38 20.66
N VAL A 21 2.45 -20.39 21.59
CA VAL A 21 3.78 -20.98 21.40
C VAL A 21 3.93 -22.18 22.33
N ASP A 22 4.39 -23.30 21.78
CA ASP A 22 4.64 -24.52 22.52
C ASP A 22 6.00 -25.09 22.09
N ASN A 23 6.91 -25.26 23.04
CA ASN A 23 8.25 -25.76 22.77
C ASN A 23 8.96 -24.97 21.67
N GLY A 24 8.84 -23.65 21.73
CA GLY A 24 9.51 -22.77 20.78
C GLY A 24 8.90 -22.70 19.40
N LYS A 25 7.72 -23.27 19.20
CA LYS A 25 7.03 -23.24 17.91
C LYS A 25 5.65 -22.59 18.06
N ILE A 26 5.25 -21.81 17.08
CA ILE A 26 3.89 -21.29 17.03
C ILE A 26 2.98 -22.43 16.59
N VAL A 27 1.93 -22.70 17.38
CA VAL A 27 1.01 -23.80 17.09
C VAL A 27 -0.36 -23.33 16.65
N ARG A 28 -0.74 -22.09 16.97
CA ARG A 28 -1.97 -21.51 16.46
C ARG A 28 -2.01 -20.01 16.76
N ALA A 29 -2.97 -19.33 16.17
CA ALA A 29 -3.25 -17.93 16.44
C ALA A 29 -4.67 -17.79 16.97
N GLU A 30 -4.85 -16.90 17.94
CA GLU A 30 -6.15 -16.57 18.51
C GLU A 30 -6.35 -15.06 18.44
N ALA A 31 -7.60 -14.60 18.39
CA ALA A 31 -7.87 -13.17 18.38
C ALA A 31 -7.57 -12.60 19.78
N ALA A 32 -6.89 -11.45 19.80
CA ALA A 32 -6.68 -10.71 21.05
C ALA A 32 -7.66 -9.53 21.09
N GLN A 33 -7.80 -8.92 22.27
CA GLN A 33 -8.70 -7.78 22.46
C GLN A 33 -8.00 -6.48 22.05
N GLY A 34 -7.74 -6.36 20.74
CA GLY A 34 -7.13 -5.15 20.20
C GLY A 34 -8.15 -4.04 20.01
N LYS A 35 -7.63 -2.84 19.82
CA LYS A 35 -8.47 -1.64 19.63
C LYS A 35 -9.45 -1.82 18.47
N THR A 36 -8.95 -2.26 17.32
CA THR A 36 -9.78 -2.31 16.12
C THR A 36 -10.50 -3.65 15.97
N ASN A 37 -9.86 -4.75 16.32
CA ASN A 37 -10.45 -6.07 16.04
C ASN A 37 -11.30 -6.63 17.19
N GLN A 38 -11.09 -6.19 18.42
CA GLN A 38 -12.01 -6.48 19.53
C GLN A 38 -12.37 -7.96 19.64
N GLY A 39 -11.35 -8.81 19.61
CA GLY A 39 -11.54 -10.24 19.80
C GLY A 39 -11.95 -11.02 18.55
N THR A 40 -11.78 -10.43 17.37
CA THR A 40 -12.14 -11.08 16.10
C THR A 40 -10.98 -10.95 15.12
N LEU A 41 -10.76 -11.95 14.27
CA LEU A 41 -9.78 -11.89 13.19
C LEU A 41 -10.44 -12.37 11.90
N CYS A 42 -9.83 -12.02 10.77
CA CYS A 42 -10.22 -12.65 9.51
C CYS A 42 -9.39 -13.93 9.32
N LEU A 43 -9.64 -14.65 8.22
CA LEU A 43 -8.97 -15.92 7.99
C LEU A 43 -7.45 -15.78 7.94
N LYS A 44 -6.93 -14.66 7.43
CA LYS A 44 -5.48 -14.49 7.37
C LYS A 44 -4.86 -14.36 8.76
N GLY A 45 -5.57 -13.71 9.68
CA GLY A 45 -5.09 -13.61 11.05
C GLY A 45 -5.07 -14.95 11.76
N TYR A 46 -6.13 -15.75 11.57
CA TYR A 46 -6.20 -17.06 12.22
C TYR A 46 -5.24 -18.08 11.61
N TYR A 47 -4.97 -18.02 10.31
CA TYR A 47 -4.29 -19.11 9.60
C TYR A 47 -3.02 -18.67 8.87
N GLY A 48 -2.61 -17.42 8.99
CA GLY A 48 -1.51 -16.87 8.21
C GLY A 48 -0.18 -16.80 8.94
N TRP A 49 0.08 -17.70 9.87
CA TRP A 49 1.29 -17.66 10.70
C TRP A 49 2.31 -18.75 10.37
N ASP A 50 1.93 -19.84 9.72
CA ASP A 50 2.83 -21.00 9.58
C ASP A 50 3.90 -20.81 8.50
N PHE A 51 3.87 -19.72 7.74
CA PHE A 51 4.93 -19.42 6.79
C PHE A 51 6.30 -19.25 7.48
N ILE A 52 6.30 -18.97 8.79
CA ILE A 52 7.54 -18.83 9.55
C ILE A 52 8.35 -20.13 9.52
N ASN A 53 7.68 -21.25 9.35
CA ASN A 53 8.26 -22.60 9.52
C ASN A 53 8.90 -23.18 8.26
N ASP A 54 9.16 -22.38 7.22
CA ASP A 54 9.79 -22.89 5.98
C ASP A 54 9.00 -24.05 5.39
N THR A 55 7.70 -23.85 5.23
CA THR A 55 6.83 -24.88 4.68
C THR A 55 7.16 -25.22 3.24
N GLN A 56 7.73 -24.29 2.50
CA GLN A 56 8.09 -24.43 1.09
C GLN A 56 6.90 -24.76 0.20
N ILE A 57 5.69 -24.42 0.63
CA ILE A 57 4.51 -24.64 -0.20
C ILE A 57 4.65 -23.84 -1.48
N LEU A 58 5.01 -22.58 -1.38
CA LEU A 58 5.25 -21.72 -2.56
C LEU A 58 6.75 -21.59 -2.83
N THR A 59 7.52 -21.16 -1.84
CA THR A 59 8.95 -20.86 -2.01
C THR A 59 9.69 -21.01 -0.67
N PRO A 60 10.98 -21.36 -0.69
CA PRO A 60 11.72 -21.54 0.56
C PRO A 60 12.01 -20.24 1.30
N ARG A 61 12.16 -20.34 2.62
CA ARG A 61 12.73 -19.26 3.42
C ARG A 61 14.20 -19.06 3.02
N LEU A 62 14.63 -17.81 3.09
CA LEU A 62 16.06 -17.49 2.96
C LEU A 62 16.75 -17.80 4.29
N LYS A 63 17.90 -18.45 4.24
CA LYS A 63 18.58 -18.94 5.45
C LYS A 63 20.00 -18.47 5.58
N THR A 64 20.68 -18.17 4.46
CA THR A 64 22.08 -17.76 4.42
C THR A 64 22.26 -16.59 3.47
N PRO A 65 23.20 -15.69 3.77
CA PRO A 65 23.57 -14.67 2.78
C PRO A 65 24.12 -15.31 1.51
N MET A 66 23.87 -14.69 0.37
CA MET A 66 24.32 -15.22 -0.91
C MET A 66 24.85 -14.10 -1.80
N ILE A 67 25.82 -14.43 -2.64
CA ILE A 67 26.38 -13.48 -3.61
C ILE A 67 26.40 -14.15 -4.99
N ARG A 68 25.98 -13.38 -6.01
CA ARG A 68 26.14 -13.74 -7.40
C ARG A 68 27.30 -12.90 -7.95
N ARG A 69 28.42 -13.52 -8.16
CA ARG A 69 29.64 -12.78 -8.50
C ARG A 69 29.60 -12.22 -9.91
N GLN A 70 28.92 -12.91 -10.82
CA GLN A 70 28.77 -12.47 -12.20
C GLN A 70 27.35 -12.63 -12.66
N ARG A 71 26.86 -11.68 -13.45
CA ARG A 71 25.53 -11.78 -14.03
C ARG A 71 25.43 -13.06 -14.86
N GLY A 72 24.29 -13.74 -14.72
CA GLY A 72 24.08 -15.03 -15.35
C GLY A 72 24.64 -16.21 -14.57
N GLY A 73 25.42 -15.95 -13.53
CA GLY A 73 25.97 -17.01 -12.68
C GLY A 73 25.01 -17.39 -11.57
N LYS A 74 25.48 -18.32 -10.73
CA LYS A 74 24.69 -18.80 -9.60
C LYS A 74 24.84 -17.93 -8.37
N LEU A 75 23.81 -17.90 -7.53
CA LEU A 75 23.91 -17.39 -6.17
C LEU A 75 24.68 -18.40 -5.33
N GLU A 76 25.69 -17.95 -4.60
CA GLU A 76 26.53 -18.81 -3.77
C GLU A 76 26.42 -18.37 -2.32
N ALA A 77 26.23 -19.34 -1.42
CA ALA A 77 26.17 -19.08 0.02
C ALA A 77 27.51 -18.55 0.52
N VAL A 78 27.46 -17.52 1.35
CA VAL A 78 28.67 -16.91 1.94
C VAL A 78 28.38 -16.62 3.42
N SER A 79 29.41 -16.25 4.17
CA SER A 79 29.24 -15.81 5.54
C SER A 79 28.62 -14.42 5.60
N TRP A 80 28.05 -14.05 6.75
CA TRP A 80 27.57 -12.70 6.97
C TRP A 80 28.70 -11.67 6.77
N ASP A 81 29.87 -11.94 7.32
CA ASP A 81 30.99 -10.99 7.17
C ASP A 81 31.33 -10.77 5.71
N GLU A 82 31.39 -11.83 4.93
CA GLU A 82 31.69 -11.71 3.51
C GLU A 82 30.60 -10.91 2.77
N ALA A 83 29.35 -11.23 3.04
CA ALA A 83 28.23 -10.54 2.37
C ALA A 83 28.20 -9.06 2.71
N LEU A 84 28.34 -8.74 4.00
CA LEU A 84 28.27 -7.34 4.44
C LEU A 84 29.46 -6.54 3.93
N ASP A 85 30.64 -7.13 3.93
CA ASP A 85 31.83 -6.47 3.37
C ASP A 85 31.64 -6.22 1.86
N TYR A 86 31.11 -7.20 1.16
CA TYR A 86 30.87 -7.08 -0.28
C TYR A 86 29.89 -5.94 -0.58
N VAL A 87 28.78 -5.89 0.15
CA VAL A 87 27.79 -4.82 -0.05
C VAL A 87 28.41 -3.46 0.23
N ALA A 88 29.09 -3.33 1.37
CA ALA A 88 29.68 -2.06 1.76
C ALA A 88 30.72 -1.60 0.74
N THR A 89 31.55 -2.51 0.25
CA THR A 89 32.57 -2.19 -0.74
C THR A 89 31.95 -1.78 -2.07
N ARG A 90 30.94 -2.53 -2.53
CA ARG A 90 30.31 -2.24 -3.81
C ARG A 90 29.55 -0.91 -3.76
N LEU A 91 28.80 -0.66 -2.68
CA LEU A 91 28.06 0.59 -2.55
C LEU A 91 29.01 1.78 -2.46
N SER A 92 30.09 1.64 -1.70
CA SER A 92 31.08 2.73 -1.61
C SER A 92 31.69 3.05 -2.98
N ALA A 93 32.01 2.02 -3.75
CA ALA A 93 32.59 2.21 -5.07
C ALA A 93 31.62 2.89 -6.03
N ILE A 94 30.36 2.48 -6.01
CA ILE A 94 29.33 3.07 -6.88
C ILE A 94 29.11 4.54 -6.50
N LYS A 95 29.04 4.82 -5.20
CA LYS A 95 28.88 6.19 -4.73
C LYS A 95 30.06 7.05 -5.17
N ALA A 96 31.29 6.54 -5.03
CA ALA A 96 32.48 7.29 -5.41
C ALA A 96 32.52 7.58 -6.89
N LYS A 97 32.10 6.63 -7.71
CA LYS A 97 32.18 6.76 -9.17
C LYS A 97 31.05 7.62 -9.74
N TYR A 98 29.81 7.44 -9.25
CA TYR A 98 28.63 8.04 -9.88
C TYR A 98 27.93 9.06 -9.01
N GLY A 99 28.28 9.16 -7.74
CA GLY A 99 27.61 10.05 -6.81
C GLY A 99 26.54 9.33 -6.00
N PRO A 100 26.06 10.00 -4.94
CA PRO A 100 25.12 9.35 -4.02
C PRO A 100 23.76 9.02 -4.62
N ASP A 101 23.30 9.80 -5.60
CA ASP A 101 21.97 9.55 -6.19
C ASP A 101 21.96 8.33 -7.11
N ALA A 102 23.10 7.67 -7.31
CA ALA A 102 23.16 6.44 -8.09
C ALA A 102 22.59 5.23 -7.35
N LEU A 103 22.25 5.38 -6.06
CA LEU A 103 21.67 4.30 -5.27
C LEU A 103 20.19 4.59 -5.00
N GLN A 104 19.33 3.59 -5.23
CA GLN A 104 17.93 3.63 -4.83
C GLN A 104 17.72 2.63 -3.69
N THR A 105 17.12 3.09 -2.58
CA THR A 105 16.76 2.20 -1.48
C THR A 105 15.24 2.12 -1.35
N THR A 106 14.77 1.08 -0.68
CA THR A 106 13.36 0.98 -0.32
C THR A 106 13.21 0.76 1.18
N GLY A 107 12.18 1.40 1.75
CA GLY A 107 11.63 0.92 3.01
C GLY A 107 10.69 -0.22 2.71
N SER A 108 10.05 -0.76 3.74
CA SER A 108 9.12 -1.87 3.57
C SER A 108 7.83 -1.57 4.30
N SER A 109 6.72 -1.85 3.65
CA SER A 109 5.39 -1.60 4.19
C SER A 109 4.83 -2.82 4.92
N ARG A 110 5.65 -3.84 5.09
CA ARG A 110 5.20 -5.10 5.65
C ARG A 110 5.81 -5.32 7.04
N GLY A 111 6.18 -6.52 7.34
CA GLY A 111 6.55 -6.95 8.67
C GLY A 111 7.83 -6.42 9.28
N THR A 112 8.58 -5.59 8.55
CA THR A 112 9.87 -5.11 9.04
C THR A 112 9.76 -4.14 10.22
N GLY A 113 8.72 -3.30 10.25
CA GLY A 113 8.49 -2.41 11.38
C GLY A 113 8.99 -0.99 11.18
N ASN A 114 8.51 -0.12 12.04
CA ASN A 114 8.83 1.31 11.97
C ASN A 114 10.31 1.58 12.23
N GLU A 115 10.88 0.91 13.19
CA GLU A 115 12.28 1.13 13.55
C GLU A 115 13.20 0.83 12.36
N THR A 116 12.90 -0.25 11.65
CA THR A 116 13.68 -0.62 10.47
C THR A 116 13.53 0.42 9.36
N ASN A 117 12.32 0.91 9.14
CA ASN A 117 12.12 1.95 8.13
C ASN A 117 12.89 3.22 8.47
N TYR A 118 12.90 3.58 9.76
CA TYR A 118 13.69 4.72 10.20
C TYR A 118 15.17 4.50 9.90
N VAL A 119 15.69 3.33 10.23
CA VAL A 119 17.12 3.03 10.01
C VAL A 119 17.45 3.04 8.52
N MET A 120 16.55 2.52 7.66
CA MET A 120 16.82 2.52 6.22
C MET A 120 16.89 3.94 5.65
N GLN A 121 15.96 4.83 6.01
CA GLN A 121 16.03 6.19 5.48
C GLN A 121 17.22 6.95 6.07
N LYS A 122 17.59 6.67 7.32
CA LYS A 122 18.80 7.25 7.89
C LYS A 122 20.02 6.77 7.12
N PHE A 123 20.08 5.50 6.78
CA PHE A 123 21.16 4.94 5.99
C PHE A 123 21.28 5.67 4.63
N ALA A 124 20.16 5.80 3.92
CA ALA A 124 20.18 6.46 2.61
C ALA A 124 20.69 7.91 2.74
N ARG A 125 20.19 8.64 3.72
CA ARG A 125 20.45 10.06 3.85
C ARG A 125 21.78 10.39 4.51
N ALA A 126 22.09 9.73 5.62
CA ALA A 126 23.30 10.03 6.38
C ALA A 126 24.52 9.29 5.88
N VAL A 127 24.35 8.06 5.39
CA VAL A 127 25.51 7.24 4.97
C VAL A 127 25.77 7.40 3.48
N ILE A 128 24.75 7.23 2.66
CA ILE A 128 24.90 7.36 1.22
C ILE A 128 24.90 8.83 0.82
N GLY A 129 24.01 9.63 1.38
CA GLY A 129 23.89 11.04 1.03
C GLY A 129 22.85 11.31 -0.03
N THR A 130 21.77 10.52 -0.06
CA THR A 130 20.73 10.66 -1.07
C THR A 130 19.36 10.63 -0.42
N ASN A 131 18.38 11.28 -1.07
CA ASN A 131 16.98 11.14 -0.70
C ASN A 131 16.27 10.06 -1.51
N ASN A 132 17.00 9.20 -2.19
CA ASN A 132 16.43 8.11 -2.98
C ASN A 132 16.02 6.96 -2.05
N VAL A 133 14.99 7.21 -1.26
CA VAL A 133 14.34 6.20 -0.43
C VAL A 133 12.84 6.35 -0.63
N ASP A 134 12.15 5.23 -0.82
CA ASP A 134 10.71 5.25 -1.09
C ASP A 134 10.13 3.93 -0.60
N CYS A 135 8.82 3.76 -0.71
CA CYS A 135 8.19 2.52 -0.27
C CYS A 135 6.95 2.26 -1.14
N CYS A 136 6.27 1.17 -0.88
CA CYS A 136 5.14 0.78 -1.72
C CYS A 136 3.99 1.77 -1.69
N ALA A 137 3.97 2.72 -0.76
CA ALA A 137 2.97 3.80 -0.79
C ALA A 137 2.98 4.51 -2.14
N ARG A 138 4.12 4.56 -2.78
CA ARG A 138 4.24 5.21 -4.09
C ARG A 138 3.25 4.67 -5.09
N VAL A 139 3.08 3.38 -5.09
CA VAL A 139 2.14 2.73 -6.01
C VAL A 139 0.77 2.49 -5.40
N UNK A 140 0.60 2.69 -4.09
CA UNK A 140 -0.57 2.47 -3.50
C UNK A 140 -1.27 3.67 -3.26
N HIS A 141 -0.86 4.35 -2.13
CA HIS A 141 -1.63 5.51 -1.64
C HIS A 141 -0.81 6.82 -1.67
N GLY A 142 0.27 6.86 -2.47
CA GLY A 142 0.97 8.12 -2.66
C GLY A 142 0.05 9.28 -3.02
N PRO A 143 -0.91 9.07 -3.93
CA PRO A 143 -1.86 10.16 -4.24
C PRO A 143 -2.69 10.61 -3.06
N SER A 144 -3.01 9.72 -2.11
CA SER A 144 -3.75 10.15 -0.91
C SER A 144 -2.90 11.09 -0.06
N VAL A 145 -1.62 10.75 0.11
CA VAL A 145 -0.71 11.60 0.88
C VAL A 145 -0.61 12.98 0.24
N ALA A 146 -0.36 13.03 -1.06
CA ALA A 146 -0.18 14.31 -1.75
C ALA A 146 -1.47 15.12 -1.76
N GLY A 147 -2.60 14.50 -2.08
CA GLY A 147 -3.87 15.21 -2.19
C GLY A 147 -4.33 15.74 -0.85
N LEU A 148 -4.26 14.92 0.19
CA LEU A 148 -4.67 15.35 1.52
C LEU A 148 -3.72 16.39 2.11
N HIS A 149 -2.43 16.26 1.84
CA HIS A 149 -1.50 17.24 2.37
C HIS A 149 -1.82 18.65 1.84
N GLN A 150 -2.14 18.74 0.57
CA GLN A 150 -2.49 20.04 -0.01
C GLN A 150 -3.84 20.55 0.47
N SER A 151 -4.78 19.65 0.71
CA SER A 151 -6.15 20.05 1.08
C SER A 151 -6.29 20.34 2.57
N VAL A 152 -5.72 19.47 3.43
CA VAL A 152 -5.93 19.58 4.88
C VAL A 152 -4.61 19.53 5.68
N GLY A 153 -3.50 19.32 5.00
CA GLY A 153 -2.19 19.38 5.64
C GLY A 153 -1.73 18.08 6.30
N ASN A 154 -2.46 16.99 6.12
CA ASN A 154 -2.11 15.73 6.76
C ASN A 154 -2.60 14.58 5.88
N GLY A 155 -1.70 13.69 5.50
CA GLY A 155 -1.97 12.65 4.49
C GLY A 155 -2.48 11.33 5.01
N ALA A 156 -2.96 11.27 6.24
CA ALA A 156 -3.45 10.03 6.85
C ALA A 156 -4.95 10.09 7.08
N MET A 157 -5.54 8.96 7.51
CA MET A 157 -6.95 8.94 7.92
C MET A 157 -7.17 9.99 8.99
N SER A 158 -8.17 10.84 8.81
CA SER A 158 -8.42 11.90 9.77
C SER A 158 -9.09 11.38 11.04
N ASN A 159 -9.74 10.22 10.99
CA ASN A 159 -10.52 9.70 12.11
C ASN A 159 -10.17 8.24 12.36
N ALA A 160 -10.42 7.77 13.57
CA ALA A 160 -10.12 6.41 13.98
C ALA A 160 -11.03 5.40 13.27
N ILE A 161 -10.51 4.20 13.03
CA ILE A 161 -11.30 3.12 12.44
C ILE A 161 -12.54 2.84 13.29
N THR A 162 -12.39 2.84 14.62
CA THR A 162 -13.52 2.55 15.51
C THR A 162 -14.62 3.60 15.44
N GLU A 163 -14.30 4.81 14.99
CA GLU A 163 -15.32 5.87 14.89
C GLU A 163 -16.32 5.62 13.76
N ILE A 164 -16.00 4.73 12.82
CA ILE A 164 -16.94 4.36 11.77
C ILE A 164 -18.24 3.84 12.36
N ASP A 165 -18.17 3.12 13.47
CA ASP A 165 -19.35 2.52 14.12
C ASP A 165 -20.45 3.53 14.38
N ASN A 166 -20.08 4.77 14.65
CA ASN A 166 -21.02 5.79 15.13
C ASN A 166 -21.33 6.90 14.13
N THR A 167 -20.90 6.75 12.91
CA THR A 167 -21.24 7.73 11.86
C THR A 167 -22.69 7.51 11.41
N ASP A 168 -23.29 8.56 10.86
CA ASP A 168 -24.64 8.46 10.30
C ASP A 168 -24.64 8.00 8.86
N LEU A 169 -23.51 8.15 8.16
CA LEU A 169 -23.40 7.69 6.78
C LEU A 169 -21.96 7.30 6.47
N VAL A 170 -21.78 6.15 5.82
CA VAL A 170 -20.47 5.71 5.31
C VAL A 170 -20.49 5.86 3.79
N PHE A 171 -19.60 6.70 3.28
CA PHE A 171 -19.47 6.95 1.84
C PHE A 171 -18.21 6.27 1.36
N ILE A 172 -18.39 5.14 0.67
CA ILE A 172 -17.27 4.29 0.23
C ILE A 172 -17.03 4.53 -1.26
N PHE A 173 -15.80 4.90 -1.60
CA PHE A 173 -15.47 5.24 -2.98
C PHE A 173 -14.22 4.49 -3.41
N GLY A 174 -14.36 3.62 -4.43
CA GLY A 174 -13.21 2.91 -4.99
C GLY A 174 -12.49 2.05 -3.97
N TYR A 175 -13.22 1.34 -3.13
CA TYR A 175 -12.67 0.63 -1.99
C TYR A 175 -13.56 -0.57 -1.67
N ASN A 176 -12.92 -1.70 -1.46
CA ASN A 176 -13.61 -2.96 -1.16
C ASN A 176 -13.19 -3.45 0.24
N PRO A 177 -13.83 -2.94 1.30
CA PRO A 177 -13.38 -3.29 2.65
C PRO A 177 -13.46 -4.77 2.95
N ALA A 178 -14.47 -5.48 2.46
CA ALA A 178 -14.64 -6.89 2.79
C ALA A 178 -13.46 -7.75 2.31
N ASP A 179 -12.89 -7.42 1.15
CA ASP A 179 -11.77 -8.18 0.63
C ASP A 179 -10.42 -7.63 1.09
N SER A 180 -10.31 -6.31 1.25
CA SER A 180 -9.04 -5.67 1.58
C SER A 180 -8.76 -5.57 3.07
N HIS A 181 -9.81 -5.29 3.86
CA HIS A 181 -9.68 -5.05 5.30
C HIS A 181 -10.91 -5.63 6.01
N PRO A 182 -11.01 -6.96 6.16
CA PRO A 182 -12.25 -7.53 6.70
C PRO A 182 -12.65 -6.96 8.07
N ILE A 183 -11.68 -6.58 8.90
CA ILE A 183 -12.02 -6.02 10.21
C ILE A 183 -12.57 -4.60 10.07
N VAL A 184 -12.05 -3.81 9.12
CA VAL A 184 -12.67 -2.50 8.84
C VAL A 184 -14.08 -2.72 8.31
N ALA A 185 -14.30 -3.75 7.49
CA ALA A 185 -15.64 -4.09 7.00
C ALA A 185 -16.59 -4.38 8.18
N ASN A 186 -16.10 -5.00 9.25
CA ASN A 186 -16.92 -5.22 10.44
C ASN A 186 -17.40 -3.89 11.02
N HIS A 187 -16.56 -2.87 11.02
CA HIS A 187 -16.97 -1.55 11.52
C HIS A 187 -18.01 -0.89 10.62
N VAL A 188 -17.91 -1.11 9.29
CA VAL A 188 -18.96 -0.64 8.38
C VAL A 188 -20.29 -1.34 8.69
N ILE A 189 -20.25 -2.65 8.95
CA ILE A 189 -21.43 -3.41 9.32
C ILE A 189 -21.99 -2.91 10.65
N ASN A 190 -21.11 -2.61 11.62
CA ASN A 190 -21.56 -2.04 12.90
C ASN A 190 -22.28 -0.71 12.67
N ALA A 191 -21.75 0.14 11.80
CA ALA A 191 -22.41 1.41 11.49
C ALA A 191 -23.82 1.17 10.97
N LYS A 192 -23.97 0.22 10.04
CA LYS A 192 -25.27 -0.11 9.49
C LYS A 192 -26.23 -0.61 10.58
N ARG A 193 -25.75 -1.49 11.44
CA ARG A 193 -26.57 -2.00 12.56
C ARG A 193 -27.00 -0.87 13.49
N ASN A 194 -26.19 0.16 13.61
CA ASN A 194 -26.50 1.33 14.44
C ASN A 194 -27.35 2.37 13.69
N GLY A 195 -27.79 2.06 12.47
CA GLY A 195 -28.70 2.91 11.74
C GLY A 195 -28.10 3.75 10.64
N ALA A 196 -26.81 3.63 10.38
CA ALA A 196 -26.15 4.41 9.34
C ALA A 196 -26.61 4.01 7.94
N LYS A 197 -26.61 4.98 7.02
CA LYS A 197 -26.75 4.71 5.60
C LYS A 197 -25.39 4.38 5.02
N ILE A 198 -25.37 3.58 3.95
CA ILE A 198 -24.12 3.23 3.26
C ILE A 198 -24.29 3.51 1.78
N ILE A 199 -23.36 4.29 1.22
CA ILE A 199 -23.25 4.53 -0.22
C ILE A 199 -21.96 3.89 -0.70
N VAL A 200 -22.05 3.07 -1.75
CA VAL A 200 -20.88 2.48 -2.39
C VAL A 200 -20.79 2.99 -3.82
N CYS A 201 -19.68 3.66 -4.15
CA CYS A 201 -19.37 4.09 -5.51
C CYS A 201 -18.24 3.20 -6.02
N ASP A 202 -18.58 2.27 -6.90
CA ASP A 202 -17.62 1.29 -7.41
C ASP A 202 -18.19 0.70 -8.70
N PRO A 203 -17.37 0.54 -9.75
CA PRO A 203 -17.89 -0.08 -10.97
C PRO A 203 -18.42 -1.49 -10.75
N ARG A 204 -17.85 -2.20 -9.80
CA ARG A 204 -18.13 -3.61 -9.53
C ARG A 204 -19.09 -3.75 -8.35
N LYS A 205 -19.89 -4.81 -8.34
CA LYS A 205 -20.75 -5.14 -7.20
C LYS A 205 -19.91 -5.83 -6.13
N ILE A 206 -19.24 -5.04 -5.30
CA ILE A 206 -18.44 -5.57 -4.19
C ILE A 206 -19.35 -6.07 -3.09
N GLU A 207 -18.78 -6.85 -2.14
CA GLU A 207 -19.59 -7.41 -1.06
C GLU A 207 -20.36 -6.34 -0.28
N THR A 208 -19.72 -5.22 -0.01
CA THR A 208 -20.37 -4.14 0.74
C THR A 208 -21.55 -3.55 -0.04
N ALA A 209 -21.53 -3.61 -1.37
CA ALA A 209 -22.67 -3.12 -2.15
C ALA A 209 -23.96 -3.89 -1.85
N ARG A 210 -23.82 -5.14 -1.40
CA ARG A 210 -25.01 -5.96 -1.06
C ARG A 210 -25.76 -5.44 0.14
N ILE A 211 -25.10 -4.74 1.03
CA ILE A 211 -25.75 -4.16 2.21
C ILE A 211 -25.91 -2.65 2.10
N ALA A 212 -25.49 -2.05 0.99
CA ALA A 212 -25.55 -0.60 0.82
C ALA A 212 -26.99 -0.14 0.57
N ASP A 213 -27.27 1.06 1.02
CA ASP A 213 -28.52 1.73 0.69
C ASP A 213 -28.50 2.22 -0.75
N MET A 214 -27.30 2.42 -1.31
CA MET A 214 -27.16 2.92 -2.67
C MET A 214 -25.82 2.43 -3.25
N HIS A 215 -25.89 1.83 -4.44
CA HIS A 215 -24.70 1.44 -5.18
C HIS A 215 -24.64 2.25 -6.48
N ILE A 216 -23.62 3.09 -6.59
CA ILE A 216 -23.39 3.91 -7.79
C ILE A 216 -22.32 3.20 -8.61
N ALA A 217 -22.74 2.53 -9.67
CA ALA A 217 -21.87 1.72 -10.51
C ALA A 217 -21.32 2.56 -11.65
N LEU A 218 -20.38 3.44 -11.32
CA LEU A 218 -19.81 4.35 -12.33
C LEU A 218 -18.88 3.59 -13.27
N LYS A 219 -18.73 4.11 -14.49
CA LYS A 219 -17.77 3.53 -15.45
C LYS A 219 -16.35 3.70 -14.92
N ASN A 220 -15.51 2.71 -15.21
CA ASN A 220 -14.10 2.76 -14.84
C ASN A 220 -13.46 4.04 -15.42
N GLY A 221 -12.74 4.75 -14.57
CA GLY A 221 -12.01 5.94 -15.00
C GLY A 221 -12.80 7.23 -15.00
N SER A 222 -14.01 7.25 -14.44
CA SER A 222 -14.88 8.43 -14.48
C SER A 222 -15.01 9.15 -13.13
N ASN A 223 -14.10 8.88 -12.21
CA ASN A 223 -14.21 9.35 -10.81
C ASN A 223 -14.45 10.85 -10.69
N ILE A 224 -13.61 11.65 -11.34
CA ILE A 224 -13.69 13.12 -11.20
C ILE A 224 -15.02 13.66 -11.73
N ALA A 225 -15.50 13.11 -12.85
CA ALA A 225 -16.76 13.57 -13.41
C ALA A 225 -17.92 13.34 -12.44
N LEU A 226 -17.95 12.17 -11.81
CA LEU A 226 -18.99 11.85 -10.82
C LEU A 226 -18.88 12.77 -9.60
N LEU A 227 -17.67 12.94 -9.07
CA LEU A 227 -17.49 13.74 -7.87
C LEU A 227 -17.82 15.21 -8.12
N ASN A 228 -17.45 15.74 -9.29
CA ASN A 228 -17.82 17.11 -9.63
C ASN A 228 -19.33 17.27 -9.75
N ALA A 229 -20.02 16.28 -10.31
CA ALA A 229 -21.48 16.34 -10.40
C ALA A 229 -22.14 16.28 -9.04
N ILE A 230 -21.59 15.47 -8.13
CA ILE A 230 -22.10 15.44 -6.76
C ILE A 230 -21.91 16.80 -6.09
N GLY A 231 -20.73 17.39 -6.23
CA GLY A 231 -20.48 18.73 -5.70
C GLY A 231 -21.40 19.78 -6.31
N HIS A 232 -21.67 19.66 -7.60
CA HIS A 232 -22.60 20.56 -8.30
C HIS A 232 -23.99 20.53 -7.64
N VAL A 233 -24.51 19.33 -7.39
CA VAL A 233 -25.85 19.20 -6.81
C VAL A 233 -25.87 19.78 -5.39
N ILE A 234 -24.85 19.48 -4.59
CA ILE A 234 -24.79 19.97 -3.21
C ILE A 234 -24.85 21.50 -3.18
N ILE A 235 -24.14 22.15 -4.08
CA ILE A 235 -24.13 23.62 -4.14
C ILE A 235 -25.43 24.14 -4.72
N GLU A 236 -25.88 23.59 -5.85
CA GLU A 236 -27.09 24.07 -6.52
C GLU A 236 -28.32 23.99 -5.65
N GLU A 237 -28.43 22.90 -4.86
CA GLU A 237 -29.58 22.70 -4.00
C GLU A 237 -29.37 23.26 -2.59
N ASP A 238 -28.28 23.99 -2.38
CA ASP A 238 -28.04 24.69 -1.14
C ASP A 238 -27.89 23.73 0.06
N LEU A 239 -27.27 22.61 -0.17
CA LEU A 239 -27.13 21.56 0.84
C LEU A 239 -25.80 21.61 1.60
N TYR A 240 -24.94 22.56 1.27
CA TYR A 240 -23.62 22.62 1.91
C TYR A 240 -23.67 23.38 3.24
N ASP A 241 -22.66 23.12 4.08
CA ASP A 241 -22.55 23.74 5.40
C ASP A 241 -21.89 25.11 5.26
N LYS A 242 -22.71 26.16 5.10
CA LYS A 242 -22.23 27.48 4.81
C LYS A 242 -21.33 28.04 5.90
N SER A 243 -21.65 27.76 7.16
CA SER A 243 -20.86 28.23 8.29
C SER A 243 -19.48 27.62 8.29
N PHE A 244 -19.41 26.30 8.10
CA PHE A 244 -18.12 25.62 8.07
C PHE A 244 -17.28 26.09 6.87
N VAL A 245 -17.88 26.20 5.70
CA VAL A 245 -17.16 26.66 4.50
C VAL A 245 -16.60 28.06 4.74
N ALA A 246 -17.39 28.95 5.30
CA ALA A 246 -16.96 30.34 5.50
C ALA A 246 -15.85 30.46 6.53
N SER A 247 -15.90 29.68 7.63
CA SER A 247 -14.99 29.86 8.76
C SER A 247 -13.77 28.94 8.73
N ARG A 248 -13.87 27.79 8.05
CA ARG A 248 -12.83 26.77 8.16
C ARG A 248 -12.15 26.46 6.82
N SER A 249 -12.48 27.14 5.73
CA SER A 249 -11.96 26.77 4.43
C SER A 249 -11.66 27.97 3.55
N GLU A 250 -11.01 27.67 2.43
CA GLU A 250 -10.57 28.62 1.43
C GLU A 250 -10.73 27.97 0.06
N GLY A 251 -10.98 28.77 -0.98
CA GLY A 251 -11.04 28.25 -2.36
C GLY A 251 -12.42 27.82 -2.83
N PHE A 252 -13.46 28.12 -2.07
CA PHE A 252 -14.80 27.69 -2.42
C PHE A 252 -15.26 28.24 -3.78
N GLU A 253 -14.99 29.52 -4.08
CA GLU A 253 -15.47 30.11 -5.34
C GLU A 253 -14.82 29.47 -6.55
N GLU A 254 -13.53 29.19 -6.49
CA GLU A 254 -12.84 28.49 -7.59
C GLU A 254 -13.40 27.08 -7.78
N TYR A 255 -13.67 26.39 -6.67
CA TYR A 255 -14.28 25.07 -6.72
C TYR A 255 -15.67 25.14 -7.37
N ARG A 256 -16.49 26.11 -6.91
CA ARG A 256 -17.85 26.27 -7.42
C ARG A 256 -17.86 26.51 -8.93
N LYS A 257 -16.93 27.34 -9.42
CA LYS A 257 -16.87 27.63 -10.85
C LYS A 257 -16.63 26.38 -11.68
N ILE A 258 -15.75 25.48 -11.20
CA ILE A 258 -15.44 24.28 -11.95
C ILE A 258 -16.65 23.32 -11.95
N VAL A 259 -17.23 23.06 -10.76
CA VAL A 259 -18.32 22.08 -10.68
C VAL A 259 -19.61 22.61 -11.32
N GLU A 260 -19.72 23.93 -11.51
CA GLU A 260 -20.86 24.50 -12.18
C GLU A 260 -21.09 23.87 -13.56
N GLY A 261 -20.02 23.50 -14.24
CA GLY A 261 -20.09 22.89 -15.57
C GLY A 261 -20.39 21.40 -15.55
N TYR A 262 -20.56 20.80 -14.37
CA TYR A 262 -20.75 19.35 -14.24
C TYR A 262 -22.16 19.05 -13.74
N THR A 263 -23.18 19.41 -14.54
CA THR A 263 -24.54 19.02 -14.19
C THR A 263 -24.64 17.50 -14.22
N PRO A 264 -25.52 16.90 -13.42
CA PRO A 264 -25.71 15.45 -13.49
C PRO A 264 -25.98 14.96 -14.90
N GLU A 265 -26.79 15.71 -15.67
CA GLU A 265 -27.10 15.33 -17.05
C GLU A 265 -25.85 15.34 -17.95
N SER A 266 -24.95 16.29 -17.73
CA SER A 266 -23.78 16.43 -18.58
C SER A 266 -22.78 15.29 -18.42
N VAL A 267 -22.84 14.54 -17.30
CA VAL A 267 -21.88 13.47 -17.04
C VAL A 267 -22.48 12.07 -17.17
N GLU A 268 -23.76 11.96 -17.59
CA GLU A 268 -24.39 10.63 -17.71
C GLU A 268 -23.61 9.72 -18.64
N GLU A 269 -23.17 10.24 -19.77
CA GLU A 269 -22.45 9.41 -20.74
C GLU A 269 -21.08 9.00 -20.22
N ILE A 270 -20.36 9.93 -19.61
CA ILE A 270 -19.01 9.65 -19.08
C ILE A 270 -19.06 8.64 -17.96
N THR A 271 -20.01 8.81 -17.03
CA THR A 271 -20.07 8.00 -15.81
C THR A 271 -20.92 6.74 -15.94
N GLY A 272 -21.85 6.72 -16.89
CA GLY A 272 -22.84 5.65 -16.97
C GLY A 272 -23.85 5.67 -15.82
N VAL A 273 -23.92 6.76 -15.08
CA VAL A 273 -24.83 6.92 -13.94
C VAL A 273 -25.89 7.94 -14.31
N SER A 274 -27.17 7.61 -14.06
CA SER A 274 -28.23 8.52 -14.42
C SER A 274 -28.20 9.79 -13.57
N ALA A 275 -28.69 10.88 -14.14
CA ALA A 275 -28.79 12.15 -13.40
C ALA A 275 -29.60 11.96 -12.10
N GLN A 276 -30.66 11.16 -12.19
CA GLN A 276 -31.48 10.88 -11.01
C GLN A 276 -30.69 10.21 -9.90
N GLU A 277 -29.85 9.22 -10.25
CA GLU A 277 -29.02 8.53 -9.26
C GLU A 277 -27.99 9.47 -8.66
N ILE A 278 -27.39 10.34 -9.50
CA ILE A 278 -26.39 11.29 -9.01
C ILE A 278 -27.02 12.25 -8.01
N ARG A 279 -28.22 12.77 -8.33
CA ARG A 279 -28.91 13.67 -7.40
C ARG A 279 -29.27 12.96 -6.10
N ALA A 280 -29.76 11.71 -6.20
CA ALA A 280 -30.11 10.95 -5.00
C ALA A 280 -28.88 10.73 -4.12
N CYS A 281 -27.73 10.41 -4.73
CA CYS A 281 -26.49 10.19 -4.01
C CYS A 281 -26.04 11.48 -3.30
N ALA A 282 -26.05 12.59 -4.02
CA ALA A 282 -25.63 13.88 -3.46
C ALA A 282 -26.51 14.27 -2.28
N ARG A 283 -27.82 14.10 -2.44
CA ARG A 283 -28.78 14.46 -1.39
C ARG A 283 -28.61 13.58 -0.15
N MET A 284 -28.45 12.28 -0.35
CA MET A 284 -28.26 11.36 0.78
C MET A 284 -26.99 11.72 1.54
N TYR A 285 -25.88 11.92 0.84
CA TYR A 285 -24.62 12.25 1.48
C TYR A 285 -24.71 13.58 2.22
N ALA A 286 -25.20 14.60 1.56
CA ALA A 286 -25.17 15.96 2.12
C ALA A 286 -26.17 16.13 3.26
N SER A 287 -27.22 15.30 3.32
CA SER A 287 -28.26 15.41 4.35
C SER A 287 -27.88 14.71 5.64
N ALA A 288 -26.84 13.89 5.63
CA ALA A 288 -26.44 13.15 6.84
C ALA A 288 -25.85 14.11 7.86
N LYS A 289 -26.16 13.88 9.13
CA LYS A 289 -25.58 14.69 10.21
C LYS A 289 -24.08 14.49 10.33
N SER A 290 -23.63 13.28 10.07
CA SER A 290 -22.21 12.98 10.03
C SER A 290 -21.96 11.96 8.93
N ALA A 291 -20.85 12.11 8.22
CA ALA A 291 -20.50 11.19 7.16
C ALA A 291 -18.99 10.92 7.16
N ALA A 292 -18.63 9.65 7.06
CA ALA A 292 -17.24 9.23 6.95
C ALA A 292 -17.00 8.79 5.52
N ILE A 293 -16.02 9.41 4.85
CA ILE A 293 -15.62 9.02 3.51
C ILE A 293 -14.45 8.03 3.64
N LEU A 294 -14.60 6.85 3.04
CA LEU A 294 -13.54 5.83 3.02
C LEU A 294 -13.18 5.56 1.57
N TRP A 295 -11.88 5.53 1.27
CA TRP A 295 -11.48 5.17 -0.09
C TRP A 295 -10.24 4.28 -0.09
N GLY A 296 -10.06 3.60 -1.23
CA GLY A 296 -8.92 2.74 -1.45
C GLY A 296 -8.27 3.06 -2.79
N MET A 297 -7.65 2.06 -3.38
CA MET A 297 -6.86 2.27 -4.57
C MET A 297 -7.70 2.46 -5.84
N GLY A 298 -8.99 2.22 -5.77
CA GLY A 298 -9.89 2.61 -6.86
C GLY A 298 -9.99 4.12 -7.05
N VAL A 299 -9.40 4.89 -6.13
CA VAL A 299 -9.26 6.34 -6.26
C VAL A 299 -7.85 6.70 -6.72
N THR A 300 -6.84 6.06 -6.13
CA THR A 300 -5.46 6.54 -6.26
C THR A 300 -4.71 6.00 -7.46
N GLN A 301 -5.08 4.83 -7.97
CA GLN A 301 -4.31 4.19 -9.04
C GLN A 301 -4.86 4.55 -10.42
N PHE A 302 -5.06 5.86 -10.61
CA PHE A 302 -5.48 6.46 -11.87
C PHE A 302 -4.60 7.67 -12.16
N TYR A 303 -4.59 8.09 -13.43
CA TYR A 303 -3.85 9.28 -13.83
C TYR A 303 -4.25 10.49 -12.97
N GLN A 304 -5.54 10.66 -12.69
CA GLN A 304 -6.04 11.73 -11.85
C GLN A 304 -6.24 11.29 -10.39
N GLY A 305 -5.32 10.46 -9.87
CA GLY A 305 -5.47 9.96 -8.49
C GLY A 305 -5.40 11.05 -7.44
N VAL A 306 -4.41 11.94 -7.53
CA VAL A 306 -4.27 13.05 -6.57
C VAL A 306 -5.49 13.96 -6.64
N GLU A 307 -5.91 14.28 -7.86
CA GLU A 307 -7.06 15.16 -8.06
C GLU A 307 -8.35 14.56 -7.51
N THR A 308 -8.50 13.23 -7.63
CA THR A 308 -9.68 12.56 -7.08
C THR A 308 -9.69 12.63 -5.55
N VAL A 309 -8.52 12.48 -4.91
CA VAL A 309 -8.43 12.64 -3.45
C VAL A 309 -8.86 14.05 -3.05
N ARG A 310 -8.38 15.05 -3.78
CA ARG A 310 -8.77 16.44 -3.49
C ARG A 310 -10.27 16.66 -3.67
N SER A 311 -10.86 16.08 -4.72
CA SER A 311 -12.30 16.18 -4.96
C SER A 311 -13.12 15.54 -3.83
N LEU A 312 -12.70 14.37 -3.37
CA LEU A 312 -13.37 13.72 -2.24
C LEU A 312 -13.26 14.58 -0.99
N THR A 313 -12.07 15.14 -0.76
CA THR A 313 -11.86 16.00 0.41
C THR A 313 -12.74 17.24 0.32
N SER A 314 -12.90 17.79 -0.88
CA SER A 314 -13.76 18.97 -1.07
C SER A 314 -15.20 18.65 -0.73
N LEU A 315 -15.68 17.43 -1.01
CA LEU A 315 -17.03 17.05 -0.58
C LEU A 315 -17.14 17.06 0.96
N ALA A 316 -16.10 16.60 1.64
CA ALA A 316 -16.11 16.65 3.11
C ALA A 316 -16.10 18.07 3.62
N ILE A 317 -15.33 18.95 2.98
CA ILE A 317 -15.31 20.37 3.36
C ILE A 317 -16.69 21.00 3.16
N LEU A 318 -17.32 20.73 1.99
CA LEU A 318 -18.64 21.28 1.68
C LEU A 318 -19.67 20.95 2.77
N THR A 319 -19.57 19.76 3.33
CA THR A 319 -20.59 19.27 4.26
C THR A 319 -20.18 19.36 5.71
N GLY A 320 -18.99 19.92 5.99
CA GLY A 320 -18.54 20.08 7.37
C GLY A 320 -18.15 18.79 8.05
N ASN A 321 -17.77 17.77 7.28
CA ASN A 321 -17.49 16.43 7.82
C ASN A 321 -16.01 16.26 8.10
N LEU A 322 -15.43 17.20 8.86
CA LEU A 322 -14.03 17.18 9.27
C LEU A 322 -13.92 17.82 10.65
N GLY A 323 -12.97 17.36 11.44
CA GLY A 323 -12.65 18.01 12.70
C GLY A 323 -13.59 17.66 13.85
N LYS A 324 -14.29 16.57 13.76
CA LYS A 324 -15.17 16.07 14.83
C LYS A 324 -15.21 14.55 14.79
N PRO A 325 -15.80 13.91 15.80
CA PRO A 325 -15.87 12.44 15.78
C PRO A 325 -16.75 11.90 14.65
N SER A 326 -16.40 10.73 14.18
CA SER A 326 -17.25 9.90 13.30
C SER A 326 -17.56 10.54 11.95
N VAL A 327 -16.57 11.20 11.40
CA VAL A 327 -16.63 11.80 10.06
C VAL A 327 -15.29 11.54 9.38
N GLY A 328 -14.90 12.40 8.45
CA GLY A 328 -13.52 12.53 8.01
C GLY A 328 -13.27 12.05 6.61
N VAL A 329 -12.00 12.21 6.26
CA VAL A 329 -11.43 11.80 4.98
C VAL A 329 -10.46 10.67 5.29
N ASN A 330 -10.77 9.47 4.83
CA ASN A 330 -10.16 8.27 5.37
C ASN A 330 -9.63 7.35 4.27
N PRO A 331 -8.38 7.59 3.82
CA PRO A 331 -7.72 6.63 2.93
C PRO A 331 -7.34 5.41 3.75
N VAL A 332 -7.94 4.26 3.46
CA VAL A 332 -7.64 3.07 4.25
C VAL A 332 -6.46 2.37 3.59
N ARG A 333 -5.27 2.60 4.18
CA ARG A 333 -4.02 2.06 3.64
C ARG A 333 -4.08 0.54 3.57
N GLY A 334 -3.39 -0.03 2.59
CA GLY A 334 -3.47 -1.47 2.34
C GLY A 334 -2.67 -2.31 3.32
N GLN A 335 -1.36 -2.25 3.23
CA GLN A 335 -0.48 -3.16 3.96
C GLN A 335 -0.35 -2.76 5.42
N ASN A 336 0.01 -3.73 6.26
CA ASN A 336 -0.05 -3.56 7.71
C ASN A 336 0.78 -2.40 8.23
N ASN A 337 1.86 -2.05 7.55
CA ASN A 337 2.72 -0.97 8.01
C ASN A 337 3.07 0.02 6.91
N VAL A 338 2.21 0.20 5.92
CA VAL A 338 2.47 1.23 4.91
C VAL A 338 2.36 2.62 5.52
N GLN A 339 1.42 2.82 6.44
CA GLN A 339 1.34 4.09 7.15
C GLN A 339 2.65 4.33 7.91
N GLY A 340 3.17 3.29 8.56
CA GLY A 340 4.41 3.41 9.32
C GLY A 340 5.63 3.68 8.45
N ALA A 341 5.72 3.05 7.28
CA ALA A 341 6.83 3.33 6.38
C ALA A 341 6.85 4.82 6.01
N CYS A 342 5.69 5.39 5.75
CA CYS A 342 5.59 6.83 5.47
C CYS A 342 5.91 7.66 6.71
N ASP A 343 5.36 7.28 7.86
CA ASP A 343 5.61 7.99 9.12
C ASP A 343 7.11 8.09 9.42
N MET A 344 7.84 7.05 9.07
CA MET A 344 9.27 6.95 9.41
C MET A 344 10.19 7.57 8.36
N GLY A 345 9.63 8.20 7.33
CA GLY A 345 10.43 8.89 6.34
C GLY A 345 10.92 8.05 5.19
N ALA A 346 10.34 6.87 4.96
CA ALA A 346 10.68 6.08 3.78
C ALA A 346 9.97 6.65 2.55
N LEU A 347 10.19 7.92 2.33
CA LEU A 347 9.64 8.73 1.24
C LEU A 347 10.73 9.68 0.76
N PRO A 348 10.76 9.98 -0.54
CA PRO A 348 11.88 10.77 -1.05
C PRO A 348 11.85 12.24 -0.71
N ASP A 349 10.75 12.75 -0.16
CA ASP A 349 10.62 14.19 0.11
C ASP A 349 10.47 14.52 1.59
N THR A 350 10.38 13.53 2.49
CA THR A 350 10.20 13.83 3.92
C THR A 350 11.10 12.97 4.80
N TYR A 351 11.60 13.58 5.86
CA TYR A 351 12.17 12.89 6.99
C TYR A 351 11.05 12.27 7.84
N PRO A 352 11.39 11.47 8.86
CA PRO A 352 10.35 10.97 9.77
C PRO A 352 9.48 12.09 10.29
N GLY A 353 8.20 11.80 10.50
CA GLY A 353 7.26 12.78 11.00
C GLY A 353 6.82 13.79 9.95
N TYR A 354 6.98 13.46 8.68
CA TYR A 354 6.52 14.30 7.55
C TYR A 354 7.17 15.68 7.53
N GLN A 355 8.43 15.73 7.89
CA GLN A 355 9.23 16.96 7.90
C GLN A 355 9.97 17.07 6.58
N TYR A 356 9.59 18.04 5.75
CA TYR A 356 10.06 18.11 4.36
C TYR A 356 11.56 18.35 4.26
N VAL A 357 12.21 17.61 3.37
CA VAL A 357 13.67 17.76 3.14
C VAL A 357 14.00 19.10 2.50
N LYS A 358 13.06 19.73 1.81
CA LYS A 358 13.31 21.01 1.15
C LYS A 358 13.55 22.16 2.13
N PHE A 359 13.09 22.05 3.36
CA PHE A 359 13.23 23.13 4.33
C PHE A 359 14.59 23.04 5.05
N PRO A 360 15.39 24.11 5.02
CA PRO A 360 16.72 24.08 5.64
C PRO A 360 16.70 23.74 7.12
N GLU A 361 15.70 24.22 7.87
CA GLU A 361 15.63 23.95 9.30
C GLU A 361 15.49 22.48 9.60
N ASN A 362 14.78 21.74 8.74
CA ASN A 362 14.66 20.30 8.91
C ASN A 362 15.98 19.60 8.60
N ARG A 363 16.64 20.00 7.51
CA ARG A 363 17.93 19.41 7.16
C ARG A 363 18.96 19.64 8.27
N GLU A 364 18.97 20.83 8.83
CA GLU A 364 19.90 21.15 9.93
C GLU A 364 19.64 20.29 11.15
N LYS A 365 18.37 20.13 11.51
CA LYS A 365 18.00 19.32 12.67
C LYS A 365 18.46 17.88 12.51
N PHE A 366 18.16 17.27 11.38
CA PHE A 366 18.51 15.87 11.15
C PHE A 366 20.01 15.68 10.94
N ALA A 367 20.67 16.61 10.26
CA ALA A 367 22.13 16.52 10.09
C ALA A 367 22.84 16.55 11.44
N LYS A 368 22.41 17.45 12.32
CA LYS A 368 22.99 17.55 13.66
C LYS A 368 22.75 16.26 14.44
N ALA A 369 21.53 15.75 14.42
CA ALA A 369 21.20 14.53 15.16
C ALA A 369 21.97 13.32 14.66
N TRP A 370 22.22 13.26 13.37
CA TRP A 370 22.89 12.11 12.75
C TRP A 370 24.40 12.30 12.64
N GLY A 371 24.91 13.46 13.03
CA GLY A 371 26.35 13.70 13.05
C GLY A 371 26.99 13.81 11.68
N VAL A 372 26.26 14.36 10.71
CA VAL A 372 26.80 14.61 9.37
C VAL A 372 26.81 16.11 9.09
N ASP A 373 27.68 16.53 8.15
CA ASP A 373 27.86 17.96 7.88
C ASP A 373 26.63 18.55 7.16
N SER A 374 26.00 17.79 6.28
CA SER A 374 24.88 18.28 5.50
C SER A 374 24.06 17.11 4.97
N LEU A 375 22.84 17.41 4.54
CA LEU A 375 21.94 16.43 3.93
C LEU A 375 21.41 17.00 2.63
N PRO A 376 21.07 16.13 1.67
CA PRO A 376 20.59 16.62 0.36
C PRO A 376 19.28 17.36 0.48
N ALA A 377 19.08 18.37 -0.38
CA ALA A 377 17.95 19.28 -0.31
C ALA A 377 16.82 18.93 -1.25
N HIS A 378 17.11 18.22 -2.34
CA HIS A 378 16.11 17.97 -3.36
C HIS A 378 15.38 16.65 -3.11
N THR A 379 14.15 16.55 -3.59
CA THR A 379 13.38 15.32 -3.53
C THR A 379 14.11 14.22 -4.29
N GLY A 380 14.18 13.04 -3.69
CA GLY A 380 14.82 11.89 -4.33
C GLY A 380 13.96 11.29 -5.43
N TYR A 381 14.53 10.33 -6.16
CA TYR A 381 13.79 9.58 -7.18
C TYR A 381 12.76 8.68 -6.50
N ARG A 382 11.59 8.54 -7.14
CA ARG A 382 10.56 7.61 -6.67
C ARG A 382 10.87 6.22 -7.19
N ILE A 383 10.46 5.20 -6.44
CA ILE A 383 10.76 3.82 -6.87
C ILE A 383 10.11 3.47 -8.21
N SER A 384 8.98 4.09 -8.53
CA SER A 384 8.30 3.85 -9.81
C SER A 384 9.11 4.38 -10.99
N GLU A 385 10.07 5.26 -10.75
CA GLU A 385 10.94 5.79 -11.81
C GLU A 385 12.13 4.88 -12.08
N LEU A 386 12.32 3.83 -11.30
CA LEU A 386 13.54 3.02 -11.40
C LEU A 386 13.83 2.51 -12.82
N PRO A 387 12.84 1.98 -13.57
CA PRO A 387 13.17 1.53 -14.93
C PRO A 387 13.77 2.65 -15.80
N HIS A 388 13.21 3.86 -15.72
CA HIS A 388 13.73 4.99 -16.51
C HIS A 388 15.09 5.44 -16.02
N ARG A 389 15.27 5.52 -14.70
CA ARG A 389 16.54 5.99 -14.14
C ARG A 389 17.66 4.99 -14.41
N ALA A 390 17.37 3.69 -14.33
CA ALA A 390 18.35 2.66 -14.63
C ALA A 390 18.73 2.69 -16.12
N ALA A 391 17.74 2.86 -17.00
CA ALA A 391 18.01 2.89 -18.44
C ALA A 391 18.91 4.04 -18.83
N HIS A 392 18.82 5.17 -18.13
CA HIS A 392 19.64 6.35 -18.42
C HIS A 392 20.92 6.41 -17.60
N GLY A 393 21.19 5.39 -16.79
CA GLY A 393 22.40 5.35 -15.97
C GLY A 393 22.41 6.29 -14.78
N GLU A 394 21.28 6.87 -14.44
CA GLU A 394 21.18 7.75 -13.28
C GLU A 394 21.19 6.98 -11.98
N VAL A 395 20.59 5.77 -11.98
CA VAL A 395 20.62 4.87 -10.84
C VAL A 395 21.36 3.62 -11.29
N ARG A 396 22.34 3.21 -10.50
CA ARG A 396 23.23 2.08 -10.81
C ARG A 396 23.08 0.94 -9.84
N ALA A 397 22.52 1.19 -8.66
CA ALA A 397 22.34 0.15 -7.66
C ALA A 397 20.98 0.30 -7.00
N ALA A 398 20.37 -0.83 -6.65
CA ALA A 398 19.11 -0.85 -5.90
C ALA A 398 19.28 -1.75 -4.68
N TYR A 399 18.86 -1.24 -3.53
CA TYR A 399 18.85 -1.99 -2.26
C TYR A 399 17.38 -2.14 -1.88
N ILE A 400 16.84 -3.32 -2.11
CA ILE A 400 15.41 -3.60 -2.00
C ILE A 400 15.15 -4.42 -0.74
N MET A 401 14.37 -3.87 0.19
CA MET A 401 14.09 -4.51 1.46
C MET A 401 12.60 -4.85 1.57
N GLY A 402 12.29 -6.14 1.71
CA GLY A 402 10.92 -6.57 1.99
C GLY A 402 9.92 -6.20 0.91
N GLU A 403 10.34 -6.17 -0.34
CA GLU A 403 9.52 -5.84 -1.50
C GLU A 403 9.79 -6.85 -2.60
N ASP A 404 8.79 -7.05 -3.47
CA ASP A 404 8.91 -8.02 -4.56
C ASP A 404 8.49 -7.36 -5.89
N PRO A 405 9.26 -6.37 -6.36
CA PRO A 405 8.86 -5.62 -7.56
C PRO A 405 8.70 -6.47 -8.83
N LEU A 406 9.38 -7.60 -8.94
CA LEU A 406 9.19 -8.47 -10.11
C LEU A 406 7.84 -9.20 -10.08
N GLN A 407 7.04 -8.99 -9.03
CA GLN A 407 5.66 -9.48 -8.96
C GLN A 407 4.66 -8.33 -8.87
N THR A 408 5.00 -7.26 -8.14
CA THR A 408 4.02 -6.25 -7.73
C THR A 408 4.03 -4.98 -8.55
N ASP A 409 5.10 -4.68 -9.27
CA ASP A 409 5.19 -3.43 -10.00
C ASP A 409 4.45 -3.55 -11.34
N ALA A 410 4.08 -2.41 -11.88
CA ALA A 410 3.46 -2.37 -13.20
C ALA A 410 4.51 -2.66 -14.28
N GLU A 411 4.06 -3.16 -15.42
CA GLU A 411 4.91 -3.37 -16.60
C GLU A 411 6.15 -4.19 -16.22
N LEU A 412 5.91 -5.45 -15.86
CA LEU A 412 6.98 -6.29 -15.31
C LEU A 412 8.17 -6.45 -16.26
N SER A 413 7.95 -6.40 -17.57
CA SER A 413 9.06 -6.46 -18.53
C SER A 413 10.01 -5.28 -18.33
N ALA A 414 9.49 -4.10 -18.00
CA ALA A 414 10.35 -2.94 -17.73
C ALA A 414 11.15 -3.11 -16.45
N VAL A 415 10.56 -3.75 -15.44
CA VAL A 415 11.27 -3.99 -14.18
C VAL A 415 12.40 -5.00 -14.40
N ARG A 416 12.14 -6.04 -15.18
CA ARG A 416 13.18 -7.02 -15.52
C ARG A 416 14.34 -6.33 -16.26
N LYS A 417 14.03 -5.43 -17.19
CA LYS A 417 15.06 -4.67 -17.89
C LYS A 417 15.86 -3.79 -16.93
N ALA A 418 15.16 -3.16 -15.96
CA ALA A 418 15.87 -2.34 -14.98
C ALA A 418 16.91 -3.16 -14.21
N PHE A 419 16.55 -4.38 -13.81
CA PHE A 419 17.50 -5.24 -13.08
C PHE A 419 18.70 -5.57 -13.96
N ASP A 420 18.50 -5.78 -15.26
CA ASP A 420 19.61 -6.01 -16.18
C ASP A 420 20.48 -4.76 -16.33
N ASP A 421 19.87 -3.57 -16.35
CA ASP A 421 20.62 -2.31 -16.53
C ASP A 421 21.43 -1.92 -15.29
N LEU A 422 20.94 -2.30 -14.09
CA LEU A 422 21.62 -1.95 -12.84
C LEU A 422 22.90 -2.75 -12.67
N GLU A 423 23.92 -2.12 -12.08
CA GLU A 423 25.19 -2.78 -11.78
C GLU A 423 25.11 -3.68 -10.55
N LEU A 424 24.19 -3.36 -9.63
CA LEU A 424 24.10 -4.09 -8.37
C LEU A 424 22.66 -4.08 -7.88
N VAL A 425 22.13 -5.26 -7.58
CA VAL A 425 20.81 -5.40 -6.95
C VAL A 425 20.98 -6.18 -5.66
N ILE A 426 20.66 -5.55 -4.55
CA ILE A 426 20.70 -6.16 -3.21
C ILE A 426 19.27 -6.38 -2.76
N VAL A 427 18.95 -7.61 -2.34
CA VAL A 427 17.62 -7.93 -1.83
C VAL A 427 17.76 -8.45 -0.40
N GLN A 428 17.06 -7.78 0.50
CA GLN A 428 16.98 -8.18 1.91
C GLN A 428 15.54 -8.62 2.15
N ASP A 429 15.36 -9.90 2.43
CA ASP A 429 14.00 -10.44 2.50
C ASP A 429 14.01 -11.74 3.32
N ILE A 430 12.84 -12.36 3.39
CA ILE A 430 12.67 -13.60 4.17
C ILE A 430 12.44 -14.83 3.29
N PHE A 431 12.05 -14.63 2.03
CA PHE A 431 11.78 -15.73 1.10
C PHE A 431 12.57 -15.56 -0.19
N MET A 432 12.82 -16.70 -0.88
CA MET A 432 13.35 -16.66 -2.23
C MET A 432 12.20 -16.32 -3.19
N THR A 433 11.97 -15.02 -3.35
CA THR A 433 10.97 -14.51 -4.28
C THR A 433 11.55 -14.43 -5.68
N LYS A 434 10.70 -14.07 -6.67
CA LYS A 434 11.20 -13.77 -8.02
C LYS A 434 12.28 -12.69 -7.95
N THR A 435 12.04 -11.65 -7.16
CA THR A 435 13.00 -10.53 -7.03
C THR A 435 14.28 -11.00 -6.39
N ALA A 436 14.21 -11.79 -5.32
CA ALA A 436 15.41 -12.31 -4.66
C ALA A 436 16.22 -13.16 -5.61
N SER A 437 15.55 -13.99 -6.42
CA SER A 437 16.25 -14.87 -7.35
C SER A 437 17.00 -14.11 -8.43
N ALA A 438 16.65 -12.86 -8.68
CA ALA A 438 17.30 -12.01 -9.66
C ALA A 438 18.37 -11.10 -9.05
N ALA A 439 18.57 -11.17 -7.74
CA ALA A 439 19.52 -10.28 -7.06
C ALA A 439 20.96 -10.71 -7.23
N ASP A 440 21.86 -9.75 -7.05
CA ASP A 440 23.30 -10.02 -6.96
C ASP A 440 23.72 -10.38 -5.55
N VAL A 441 23.00 -9.85 -4.54
CA VAL A 441 23.27 -10.14 -3.13
C VAL A 441 21.94 -10.40 -2.44
N ILE A 442 21.90 -11.45 -1.63
CA ILE A 442 20.74 -11.75 -0.80
C ILE A 442 21.15 -11.68 0.66
N LEU A 443 20.38 -10.93 1.45
CA LEU A 443 20.59 -10.76 2.88
C LEU A 443 19.34 -11.26 3.62
N PRO A 444 19.41 -12.43 4.26
CA PRO A 444 18.23 -13.05 4.87
C PRO A 444 17.94 -12.45 6.24
N SER A 445 16.73 -11.95 6.42
CA SER A 445 16.34 -11.31 7.68
C SER A 445 15.34 -12.16 8.44
N THR A 446 15.16 -11.81 9.73
CA THR A 446 14.12 -12.40 10.55
C THR A 446 12.75 -11.99 10.02
N SER A 447 11.76 -12.84 10.24
CA SER A 447 10.40 -12.56 9.80
C SER A 447 9.54 -12.06 10.96
N TRP A 448 8.30 -11.71 10.62
CA TRP A 448 7.27 -11.45 11.62
C TRP A 448 7.20 -12.66 12.57
N GLY A 449 7.07 -12.37 13.86
CA GLY A 449 7.12 -13.41 14.89
C GLY A 449 8.52 -13.69 15.39
N GLU A 450 9.54 -13.26 14.66
CA GLU A 450 10.94 -13.50 15.01
C GLU A 450 11.66 -12.21 15.41
N HIS A 451 10.96 -11.08 15.46
CA HIS A 451 11.53 -9.81 15.95
C HIS A 451 10.40 -8.92 16.48
N GLU A 452 10.74 -7.74 16.94
CA GLU A 452 9.79 -6.85 17.59
C GLU A 452 9.97 -5.41 17.12
N GLY A 453 8.98 -4.57 17.47
CA GLY A 453 9.01 -3.16 17.13
C GLY A 453 7.63 -2.54 17.19
N VAL A 454 7.42 -1.54 16.34
CA VAL A 454 6.16 -0.80 16.25
C VAL A 454 5.65 -0.84 14.81
N TYR A 455 4.34 -1.06 14.67
CA TYR A 455 3.64 -0.85 13.40
C TYR A 455 2.67 0.32 13.55
N THR A 456 2.33 0.96 12.44
CA THR A 456 1.29 1.99 12.43
C THR A 456 0.10 1.49 11.59
N ALA A 457 -1.06 1.37 12.23
CA ALA A 457 -2.28 1.00 11.53
C ALA A 457 -2.76 2.15 10.63
N ALA A 458 -3.73 1.86 9.76
CA ALA A 458 -4.21 2.84 8.77
C ALA A 458 -4.64 4.15 9.39
N ASP A 459 -5.18 4.13 10.61
CA ASP A 459 -5.71 5.32 11.27
C ASP A 459 -4.70 6.01 12.19
N ARG A 460 -3.42 5.86 11.90
CA ARG A 460 -2.34 6.51 12.66
C ARG A 460 -2.05 5.85 14.00
N GLY A 461 -2.54 4.63 14.22
CA GLY A 461 -2.38 3.96 15.50
C GLY A 461 -1.05 3.21 15.62
N PHE A 462 -0.16 3.72 16.47
CA PHE A 462 1.07 3.01 16.82
C PHE A 462 0.76 1.85 17.75
N GLN A 463 1.30 0.68 17.46
CA GLN A 463 1.16 -0.52 18.29
C GLN A 463 2.45 -1.29 18.33
N ARG A 464 2.76 -1.89 19.49
CA ARG A 464 3.90 -2.79 19.59
C ARG A 464 3.57 -4.14 18.96
N PHE A 465 4.52 -4.68 18.21
CA PHE A 465 4.49 -6.10 17.84
C PHE A 465 5.68 -6.78 18.52
N PHE A 466 5.52 -8.06 18.86
CA PHE A 466 6.46 -8.74 19.73
C PHE A 466 6.99 -10.01 19.09
N LYS A 467 8.22 -10.34 19.46
CA LYS A 467 8.86 -11.59 19.08
C LYS A 467 8.18 -12.74 19.81
N ALA A 468 7.80 -13.77 19.07
CA ALA A 468 7.16 -14.95 19.64
C ALA A 468 8.11 -16.14 19.70
N VAL A 469 9.01 -16.26 18.71
CA VAL A 469 9.93 -17.40 18.62
C VAL A 469 11.30 -16.90 18.19
N GLU A 470 12.33 -17.65 18.55
CA GLU A 470 13.68 -17.39 18.05
C GLU A 470 13.80 -17.91 16.62
N PRO A 471 14.50 -17.20 15.75
CA PRO A 471 14.73 -17.72 14.40
C PRO A 471 15.57 -18.99 14.43
N LYS A 472 15.26 -19.91 13.52
CA LYS A 472 15.92 -21.20 13.47
C LYS A 472 17.27 -21.17 12.78
N TRP A 473 17.51 -20.18 11.95
CA TRP A 473 18.70 -20.12 11.11
C TRP A 473 19.53 -18.91 11.53
N ASP A 474 20.70 -18.74 10.94
CA ASP A 474 21.59 -17.63 11.28
C ASP A 474 21.12 -16.36 10.58
N LEU A 475 20.00 -15.85 11.03
CA LEU A 475 19.38 -14.65 10.48
C LEU A 475 19.73 -13.44 11.35
N LYS A 476 19.61 -12.26 10.75
CA LYS A 476 19.75 -11.00 11.48
C LYS A 476 18.47 -10.21 11.30
N THR A 477 18.17 -9.35 12.28
CA THR A 477 17.03 -8.43 12.10
C THR A 477 17.37 -7.42 11.02
N ASP A 478 16.32 -6.88 10.39
CA ASP A 478 16.52 -5.95 9.29
C ASP A 478 17.37 -4.75 9.70
N TRP A 479 17.06 -4.13 10.85
CA TRP A 479 17.82 -2.95 11.28
C TRP A 479 19.28 -3.28 11.59
N GLN A 480 19.55 -4.47 12.09
CA GLN A 480 20.94 -4.88 12.35
C GLN A 480 21.73 -4.99 11.04
N ILE A 481 21.13 -5.58 10.01
CA ILE A 481 21.80 -5.72 8.72
C ILE A 481 22.20 -4.34 8.18
N ILE A 482 21.24 -3.42 8.19
CA ILE A 482 21.50 -2.07 7.67
C ILE A 482 22.58 -1.36 8.50
N SER A 483 22.49 -1.48 9.81
CA SER A 483 23.45 -0.85 10.73
C SER A 483 24.87 -1.37 10.50
N GLU A 484 25.00 -2.68 10.26
CA GLU A 484 26.30 -3.27 10.02
C GLU A 484 26.90 -2.84 8.66
N ILE A 485 26.06 -2.70 7.65
CA ILE A 485 26.49 -2.16 6.37
C ILE A 485 26.99 -0.72 6.57
N ALA A 486 26.21 0.10 7.26
CA ALA A 486 26.58 1.49 7.52
C ALA A 486 27.94 1.58 8.22
N THR A 487 28.15 0.76 9.24
CA THR A 487 29.40 0.77 10.01
C THR A 487 30.57 0.39 9.12
N ARG A 488 30.41 -0.60 8.25
CA ARG A 488 31.48 -0.99 7.32
C ARG A 488 31.73 0.05 6.24
N MET A 489 30.78 0.95 6.01
CA MET A 489 30.99 2.06 5.07
C MET A 489 31.56 3.30 5.75
N GLY A 490 31.93 3.21 7.03
CA GLY A 490 32.57 4.30 7.73
C GLY A 490 31.65 5.17 8.58
N TYR A 491 30.39 4.82 8.69
CA TYR A 491 29.45 5.55 9.52
C TYR A 491 29.04 4.66 10.69
N PRO A 492 29.61 4.87 11.89
CA PRO A 492 29.24 4.02 13.03
C PRO A 492 27.75 4.11 13.33
N MET A 493 27.09 2.99 13.23
CA MET A 493 25.66 2.89 13.54
C MET A 493 25.47 1.65 14.37
N HIS A 494 25.08 1.85 15.61
CA HIS A 494 24.92 0.74 16.55
C HIS A 494 23.73 1.01 17.47
N TYR A 495 22.84 0.05 17.52
CA TYR A 495 21.71 0.05 18.43
C TYR A 495 21.68 -1.29 19.16
N ASN A 496 21.33 -1.29 20.43
CA ASN A 496 21.19 -2.51 21.19
C ASN A 496 19.84 -3.18 21.00
N ASN A 497 18.81 -2.39 20.70
CA ASN A 497 17.45 -2.91 20.59
C ASN A 497 16.57 -1.89 19.85
N THR A 498 15.33 -2.29 19.58
CA THR A 498 14.41 -1.40 18.86
C THR A 498 13.97 -0.20 19.69
N GLN A 499 13.96 -0.32 21.01
CA GLN A 499 13.57 0.81 21.84
C GLN A 499 14.55 1.97 21.68
N GLU A 500 15.85 1.67 21.56
CA GLU A 500 16.83 2.75 21.33
C GLU A 500 16.55 3.47 20.01
N ILE A 501 16.16 2.72 18.98
CA ILE A 501 15.82 3.31 17.70
C ILE A 501 14.56 4.17 17.84
N TRP A 502 13.53 3.63 18.49
CA TRP A 502 12.27 4.32 18.68
C TRP A 502 12.47 5.62 19.47
N ASP A 503 13.26 5.56 20.54
CA ASP A 503 13.53 6.75 21.35
C ASP A 503 14.31 7.79 20.56
N GLU A 504 15.25 7.37 19.70
CA GLU A 504 15.97 8.32 18.84
C GLU A 504 15.00 9.04 17.91
N LEU A 505 14.15 8.30 17.22
CA LEU A 505 13.28 8.92 16.22
C LEU A 505 12.17 9.76 16.86
N ARG A 506 11.63 9.34 17.99
CA ARG A 506 10.56 10.12 18.59
C ARG A 506 11.05 11.47 19.14
N HIS A 507 12.33 11.56 19.51
CA HIS A 507 12.90 12.83 19.92
C HIS A 507 13.11 13.79 18.75
N LEU A 508 13.06 13.28 17.52
CA LEU A 508 13.19 14.10 16.31
C LEU A 508 11.84 14.44 15.69
N CYS A 509 10.75 13.87 16.21
CA CYS A 509 9.42 14.01 15.60
C CYS A 509 8.44 14.48 16.66
N PRO A 510 8.14 15.78 16.71
CA PRO A 510 7.24 16.29 17.75
C PRO A 510 5.91 15.55 17.84
N ASP A 511 5.33 15.14 16.69
CA ASP A 511 4.05 14.46 16.69
C ASP A 511 4.11 13.03 17.22
N PHE A 512 5.31 12.46 17.34
CA PHE A 512 5.50 11.09 17.83
C PHE A 512 6.11 11.05 19.22
N TYR A 513 6.51 12.22 19.74
CA TYR A 513 7.35 12.29 20.93
C TYR A 513 6.75 11.59 22.14
N GLY A 514 5.43 11.74 22.34
CA GLY A 514 4.78 11.16 23.51
C GLY A 514 4.45 9.69 23.41
N ALA A 515 4.66 9.09 22.24
CA ALA A 515 4.25 7.71 22.00
C ALA A 515 5.35 6.74 22.43
N THR A 516 5.51 6.56 23.74
CA THR A 516 6.54 5.69 24.32
C THR A 516 6.14 4.23 24.17
N TYR A 517 7.14 3.36 24.24
CA TYR A 517 6.87 1.90 24.28
C TYR A 517 5.96 1.56 25.46
N GLU A 518 6.15 2.25 26.59
CA GLU A 518 5.33 1.99 27.78
C GLU A 518 3.85 2.29 27.55
N LYS A 519 3.56 3.41 26.88
CA LYS A 519 2.15 3.73 26.57
C LYS A 519 1.53 2.70 25.64
N MET A 520 2.30 2.20 24.67
CA MET A 520 1.77 1.22 23.74
C MET A 520 1.54 -0.13 24.43
N GLY A 521 2.45 -0.53 25.34
CA GLY A 521 2.29 -1.79 26.06
C GLY A 521 1.95 -2.94 25.11
N GLU A 522 1.20 -3.93 25.61
CA GLU A 522 0.79 -5.07 24.79
C GLU A 522 -0.48 -4.79 23.99
N LEU A 523 -1.44 -4.10 24.58
CA LEU A 523 -2.74 -3.88 23.95
C LEU A 523 -3.03 -2.40 23.69
N GLY A 524 -2.08 -1.54 23.99
CA GLY A 524 -2.25 -0.10 23.78
C GLY A 524 -2.29 0.27 22.31
N TYR A 525 -2.75 1.48 22.06
CA TYR A 525 -2.96 1.96 20.70
C TYR A 525 -2.87 3.48 20.76
N VAL A 526 -1.78 4.03 20.24
CA VAL A 526 -1.50 5.46 20.37
C VAL A 526 -1.58 6.09 18.98
N MET A 527 -2.64 6.83 18.73
CA MET A 527 -2.80 7.50 17.43
C MET A 527 -2.06 8.83 17.46
N TRP A 528 -1.10 9.01 16.55
CA TRP A 528 -0.39 10.28 16.52
C TRP A 528 -1.32 11.38 15.94
N PRO A 529 -1.14 12.68 16.28
CA PRO A 529 -0.11 13.24 17.15
C PRO A 529 -0.27 12.87 18.61
N CYS A 530 0.87 12.58 19.24
CA CYS A 530 0.95 12.36 20.67
C CYS A 530 2.23 13.10 21.10
N ARG A 531 2.06 14.30 21.68
CA ARG A 531 3.18 15.23 21.85
C ARG A 531 3.72 15.29 23.25
N ASP A 532 3.08 14.63 24.21
CA ASP A 532 3.45 14.70 25.63
C ASP A 532 3.68 13.29 26.14
N GLU A 533 4.82 13.05 26.79
CA GLU A 533 5.15 11.73 27.33
C GLU A 533 4.24 11.33 28.49
N SER A 534 3.61 12.28 29.16
CA SER A 534 2.78 11.94 30.33
C SER A 534 1.56 11.13 29.92
N ASP A 535 1.00 10.41 30.88
CA ASP A 535 -0.19 9.58 30.64
C ASP A 535 -1.43 10.39 30.31
N ALA A 536 -1.38 11.71 30.52
CA ALA A 536 -2.52 12.56 30.15
C ALA A 536 -2.74 12.61 28.64
N ASP A 537 -1.69 12.38 27.86
CA ASP A 537 -1.79 12.39 26.40
C ASP A 537 -1.78 10.96 25.88
N GLN A 538 -2.93 10.46 25.47
CA GLN A 538 -3.08 9.11 24.94
C GLN A 538 -3.24 9.13 23.41
N GLY A 539 -2.91 10.24 22.77
CA GLY A 539 -2.97 10.38 21.32
C GLY A 539 -4.22 11.10 20.85
N THR A 540 -4.41 11.12 19.54
CA THR A 540 -5.43 11.94 18.88
C THR A 540 -6.31 11.05 18.01
N SER A 541 -7.57 10.85 18.43
CA SER A 541 -8.46 9.94 17.69
C SER A 541 -9.01 10.59 16.41
N TYR A 542 -9.15 11.92 16.39
CA TYR A 542 -9.50 12.59 15.15
C TYR A 542 -8.73 13.91 15.03
N LEU A 543 -8.38 14.25 13.81
CA LEU A 543 -7.56 15.41 13.48
C LEU A 543 -8.46 16.63 13.25
N PHE A 544 -7.85 17.80 13.26
CA PHE A 544 -8.44 19.06 12.78
C PHE A 544 -9.51 19.65 13.69
N LYS A 545 -9.50 19.31 14.95
CA LYS A 545 -10.51 19.84 15.88
C LYS A 545 -10.47 21.37 15.90
N GLU A 546 -9.28 21.95 16.03
CA GLU A 546 -9.13 23.40 16.15
C GLU A 546 -8.79 24.08 14.83
N LYS A 547 -7.89 23.46 14.07
CA LYS A 547 -7.43 24.03 12.79
C LYS A 547 -6.95 22.91 11.89
N PHE A 548 -6.79 23.22 10.61
CA PHE A 548 -6.17 22.29 9.66
C PHE A 548 -4.66 22.47 9.69
N ASP A 549 -3.94 21.47 9.20
CA ASP A 549 -2.47 21.48 9.26
C ASP A 549 -1.84 22.18 8.05
N THR A 550 -2.60 23.02 7.40
CA THR A 550 -2.14 23.85 6.28
C THR A 550 -1.45 25.11 6.83
N PRO A 551 -0.68 25.85 6.00
CA PRO A 551 0.02 27.03 6.50
C PRO A 551 -0.87 28.07 7.14
N ASN A 552 -2.08 28.28 6.63
CA ASN A 552 -3.00 29.29 7.21
C ASN A 552 -4.06 28.67 8.13
N GLY A 553 -3.99 27.36 8.38
CA GLY A 553 -4.93 26.68 9.26
C GLY A 553 -6.30 26.39 8.67
N LEU A 554 -6.50 26.65 7.38
CA LEU A 554 -7.79 26.45 6.71
C LEU A 554 -7.70 25.27 5.75
N ALA A 555 -8.82 24.56 5.61
CA ALA A 555 -8.94 23.53 4.57
C ALA A 555 -8.98 24.19 3.20
N GLN A 556 -8.45 23.53 2.20
CA GLN A 556 -8.34 24.08 0.86
C GLN A 556 -9.21 23.30 -0.12
N PHE A 557 -10.15 23.97 -0.75
CA PHE A 557 -10.94 23.35 -1.82
C PHE A 557 -10.08 23.14 -3.06
N PHE A 558 -10.25 21.98 -3.70
CA PHE A 558 -9.64 21.71 -5.01
C PHE A 558 -10.54 20.78 -5.81
N THR A 559 -10.58 21.00 -7.10
CA THR A 559 -10.99 19.99 -8.06
C THR A 559 -10.42 20.40 -9.41
N CYS A 560 -10.75 19.65 -10.44
CA CYS A 560 -10.26 19.92 -11.79
C CYS A 560 -11.23 19.33 -12.80
N ASP A 561 -10.99 19.62 -14.07
CA ASP A 561 -11.77 19.00 -15.12
C ASP A 561 -11.38 17.52 -15.27
N TRP A 562 -12.36 16.71 -15.61
CA TRP A 562 -12.15 15.30 -15.86
C TRP A 562 -11.29 15.10 -17.11
N VAL A 563 -10.34 14.21 -17.00
CA VAL A 563 -9.49 13.77 -18.11
C VAL A 563 -9.54 12.25 -18.15
N ALA A 564 -9.71 11.70 -19.34
CA ALA A 564 -9.79 10.24 -19.49
C ALA A 564 -8.47 9.59 -19.08
N PRO A 565 -8.52 8.31 -18.64
CA PRO A 565 -7.29 7.58 -18.35
C PRO A 565 -6.34 7.54 -19.55
N ILE A 566 -5.06 7.30 -19.27
CA ILE A 566 -4.04 7.36 -20.32
C ILE A 566 -4.23 6.28 -21.36
N ASP A 567 -4.43 5.03 -20.92
CA ASP A 567 -4.61 3.94 -21.88
C ASP A 567 -5.95 4.07 -22.58
N LYS A 568 -5.97 3.75 -23.87
CA LYS A 568 -7.19 3.93 -24.67
C LYS A 568 -7.70 2.60 -25.16
N LEU A 569 -9.01 2.40 -25.04
CA LEU A 569 -9.68 1.24 -25.60
C LEU A 569 -9.68 1.36 -27.11
N THR A 570 -9.49 0.24 -27.79
CA THR A 570 -9.51 0.15 -29.25
C THR A 570 -10.29 -1.07 -29.65
N ASP A 571 -10.50 -1.27 -30.96
CA ASP A 571 -11.13 -2.50 -31.44
C ASP A 571 -10.30 -3.73 -31.07
N GLU A 572 -8.97 -3.59 -31.06
CA GLU A 572 -8.08 -4.68 -30.70
C GLU A 572 -8.10 -4.95 -29.19
N TYR A 573 -8.19 -3.90 -28.40
CA TYR A 573 -8.18 -3.99 -26.92
C TYR A 573 -9.42 -3.27 -26.39
N PRO A 574 -10.58 -3.93 -26.45
CA PRO A 574 -11.85 -3.21 -26.19
C PRO A 574 -12.31 -3.23 -24.74
N MET A 575 -11.62 -3.94 -23.85
CA MET A 575 -12.06 -4.07 -22.46
C MET A 575 -11.07 -3.43 -21.52
N VAL A 576 -11.55 -3.07 -20.33
CA VAL A 576 -10.72 -2.47 -19.27
C VAL A 576 -10.33 -3.55 -18.27
N LEU A 577 -9.03 -3.77 -18.09
CA LEU A 577 -8.53 -4.54 -16.96
C LEU A 577 -8.31 -3.59 -15.78
N SER A 578 -8.88 -3.93 -14.64
CA SER A 578 -8.66 -3.20 -13.40
C SER A 578 -8.18 -4.18 -12.34
N THR A 579 -7.05 -3.88 -11.71
CA THR A 579 -6.50 -4.75 -10.69
C THR A 579 -7.29 -4.60 -9.39
N VAL A 580 -7.47 -5.71 -8.67
CA VAL A 580 -8.24 -5.74 -7.43
C VAL A 580 -7.54 -6.62 -6.40
N ARG A 581 -8.15 -6.78 -5.25
CA ARG A 581 -7.65 -7.62 -4.17
C ARG A 581 -8.65 -8.73 -3.89
N GLU A 582 -8.18 -9.81 -3.27
CA GLU A 582 -9.06 -10.88 -2.80
C GLU A 582 -8.70 -11.23 -1.36
N VAL A 583 -9.67 -11.79 -0.64
CA VAL A 583 -9.54 -11.91 0.81
C VAL A 583 -8.57 -13.01 1.26
N GLY A 584 -8.37 -14.03 0.44
CA GLY A 584 -7.63 -15.22 0.86
C GLY A 584 -6.11 -15.07 0.86
N HIS A 585 -5.59 -14.11 0.08
CA HIS A 585 -4.15 -13.91 -0.03
C HIS A 585 -3.80 -12.45 0.14
N TYR A 586 -2.53 -12.18 0.38
CA TYR A 586 -2.09 -10.81 0.60
C TYR A 586 -0.83 -10.49 -0.18
N SER A 587 -0.82 -9.28 -0.77
CA SER A 587 0.29 -8.72 -1.50
C SER A 587 0.80 -9.71 -2.58
N CYS A 588 2.10 -9.97 -2.62
CA CYS A 588 2.68 -10.87 -3.62
C CYS A 588 2.52 -12.35 -3.26
N ARG A 589 1.77 -12.64 -2.22
CA ARG A 589 1.49 -14.02 -1.79
C ARG A 589 2.68 -14.75 -1.19
N SER A 590 3.81 -14.06 -0.96
CA SER A 590 4.99 -14.74 -0.45
C SER A 590 4.77 -15.33 0.94
N MET A 591 3.99 -14.64 1.79
CA MET A 591 3.65 -15.18 3.10
C MET A 591 2.43 -16.09 3.03
N THR A 592 1.30 -15.60 2.50
CA THR A 592 0.06 -16.40 2.49
C THR A 592 0.18 -17.63 1.61
N GLY A 593 0.96 -17.57 0.53
CA GLY A 593 1.18 -18.74 -0.32
C GLY A 593 2.02 -19.83 0.34
N ASN A 594 2.66 -19.50 1.45
CA ASN A 594 3.43 -20.47 2.24
C ASN A 594 2.70 -20.85 3.53
N CYS A 595 1.43 -20.50 3.66
CA CYS A 595 0.58 -20.93 4.77
C CYS A 595 -0.35 -22.01 4.27
N ALA A 596 -0.38 -23.16 4.94
CA ALA A 596 -1.08 -24.33 4.42
C ALA A 596 -2.57 -24.06 4.15
N ALA A 597 -3.27 -23.47 5.12
CA ALA A 597 -4.70 -23.26 4.99
C ALA A 597 -5.03 -22.24 3.90
N LEU A 598 -4.22 -21.18 3.80
CA LEU A 598 -4.48 -20.12 2.83
C LEU A 598 -4.09 -20.56 1.41
N ALA A 599 -2.99 -21.30 1.29
CA ALA A 599 -2.55 -21.80 -0.02
C ALA A 599 -3.59 -22.74 -0.63
N ALA A 600 -4.36 -23.44 0.22
CA ALA A 600 -5.37 -24.37 -0.25
C ALA A 600 -6.61 -23.70 -0.84
N LEU A 601 -6.77 -22.37 -0.70
CA LEU A 601 -7.98 -21.69 -1.13
C LEU A 601 -8.09 -21.54 -2.64
N ALA A 602 -6.99 -21.48 -3.35
CA ALA A 602 -7.00 -21.30 -4.79
C ALA A 602 -5.68 -21.74 -5.40
N ASP A 603 -5.72 -22.14 -6.66
CA ASP A 603 -4.56 -22.60 -7.39
C ASP A 603 -4.20 -21.64 -8.52
N GLU A 604 -2.94 -21.74 -8.97
CA GLU A 604 -2.52 -21.05 -10.18
C GLU A 604 -3.42 -21.45 -11.35
N PRO A 605 -3.76 -20.54 -12.23
CA PRO A 605 -3.25 -19.17 -12.37
C PRO A 605 -4.12 -18.07 -11.72
N GLY A 606 -4.98 -18.42 -10.81
CA GLY A 606 -5.92 -17.46 -10.23
C GLY A 606 -7.09 -17.23 -11.17
N TYR A 607 -7.71 -16.05 -11.07
CA TYR A 607 -8.95 -15.80 -11.79
C TYR A 607 -8.97 -14.40 -12.42
N ALA A 608 -9.67 -14.32 -13.57
CA ALA A 608 -10.12 -13.07 -14.14
C ALA A 608 -11.64 -13.04 -14.02
N GLN A 609 -12.17 -12.05 -13.34
CA GLN A 609 -13.63 -11.89 -13.22
C GLN A 609 -14.17 -11.23 -14.47
N ILE A 610 -15.15 -11.88 -15.09
CA ILE A 610 -15.73 -11.46 -16.38
C ILE A 610 -17.25 -11.45 -16.24
N ASN A 611 -17.88 -10.37 -16.72
CA ASN A 611 -19.34 -10.26 -16.69
C ASN A 611 -20.00 -11.35 -17.52
N THR A 612 -21.12 -11.85 -17.05
CA THR A 612 -21.87 -12.94 -17.73
C THR A 612 -22.15 -12.61 -19.20
N ALA A 613 -22.58 -11.38 -19.49
CA ALA A 613 -22.90 -11.00 -20.87
C ALA A 613 -21.64 -10.96 -21.75
N ASP A 614 -20.53 -10.46 -21.18
CA ASP A 614 -19.26 -10.44 -21.93
C ASP A 614 -18.76 -11.86 -22.19
N ALA A 615 -18.87 -12.73 -21.20
CA ALA A 615 -18.43 -14.12 -21.35
C ALA A 615 -19.25 -14.82 -22.44
N GLU A 616 -20.54 -14.58 -22.45
CA GLU A 616 -21.43 -15.16 -23.46
C GLU A 616 -21.02 -14.67 -24.85
N ARG A 617 -20.81 -13.38 -25.01
CA ARG A 617 -20.40 -12.79 -26.29
C ARG A 617 -19.07 -13.35 -26.77
N LEU A 618 -18.15 -13.60 -25.84
CA LEU A 618 -16.81 -14.09 -26.18
C LEU A 618 -16.70 -15.62 -26.23
N GLY A 619 -17.79 -16.33 -25.93
CA GLY A 619 -17.80 -17.79 -25.93
C GLY A 619 -16.99 -18.40 -24.80
N ILE A 620 -16.97 -17.75 -23.64
CA ILE A 620 -16.17 -18.21 -22.51
C ILE A 620 -17.10 -18.76 -21.43
N GLU A 621 -16.90 -20.00 -21.05
CA GLU A 621 -17.65 -20.60 -19.94
C GLU A 621 -16.90 -20.39 -18.62
N ASP A 622 -17.63 -20.44 -17.52
CA ASP A 622 -17.04 -20.31 -16.20
C ASP A 622 -15.94 -21.37 -16.02
N GLU A 623 -14.82 -20.97 -15.41
CA GLU A 623 -13.66 -21.83 -15.13
C GLU A 623 -12.78 -22.12 -16.35
N ALA A 624 -13.14 -21.64 -17.55
CA ALA A 624 -12.30 -21.85 -18.73
C ALA A 624 -11.01 -21.06 -18.63
N LEU A 625 -9.93 -21.63 -19.15
CA LEU A 625 -8.67 -20.89 -19.27
C LEU A 625 -8.74 -19.98 -20.49
N VAL A 626 -8.24 -18.76 -20.29
CA VAL A 626 -8.28 -17.70 -21.31
C VAL A 626 -6.91 -17.04 -21.39
N TRP A 627 -6.62 -16.49 -22.59
CA TRP A 627 -5.54 -15.50 -22.71
C TRP A 627 -6.10 -14.12 -22.47
N VAL A 628 -5.34 -13.31 -21.72
CA VAL A 628 -5.62 -11.89 -21.61
C VAL A 628 -4.43 -11.17 -22.22
N ASN A 629 -4.70 -10.30 -23.18
CA ASN A 629 -3.67 -9.62 -23.97
C ASN A 629 -3.77 -8.10 -23.80
N SER A 630 -2.63 -7.46 -23.69
CA SER A 630 -2.55 -5.99 -23.72
C SER A 630 -1.42 -5.60 -24.68
N ARG A 631 -1.22 -4.30 -24.83
CA ARG A 631 -0.10 -3.80 -25.64
C ARG A 631 1.25 -4.23 -25.06
N LYS A 632 1.30 -4.57 -23.77
CA LYS A 632 2.56 -4.87 -23.09
C LYS A 632 2.84 -6.36 -22.94
N GLY A 633 1.84 -7.20 -23.01
CA GLY A 633 2.08 -8.60 -22.80
C GLY A 633 0.84 -9.47 -22.89
N ARG A 634 1.02 -10.70 -22.45
CA ARG A 634 -0.01 -11.73 -22.53
C ARG A 634 0.12 -12.64 -21.33
N ILE A 635 -1.01 -12.97 -20.70
CA ILE A 635 -1.01 -13.93 -19.60
C ILE A 635 -2.15 -14.91 -19.78
N ILE A 636 -2.02 -16.06 -19.12
CA ILE A 636 -3.07 -17.06 -19.05
C ILE A 636 -3.71 -17.03 -17.67
N THR A 637 -5.04 -17.11 -17.63
CA THR A 637 -5.74 -17.15 -16.35
C THR A 637 -7.05 -17.90 -16.51
N ARG A 638 -7.77 -18.09 -15.41
CA ARG A 638 -9.04 -18.82 -15.40
C ARG A 638 -10.19 -17.85 -15.31
N ALA A 639 -11.18 -17.98 -16.18
CA ALA A 639 -12.33 -17.09 -16.15
C ALA A 639 -13.22 -17.41 -14.96
N GLN A 640 -13.64 -16.38 -14.26
CA GLN A 640 -14.67 -16.48 -13.22
C GLN A 640 -15.84 -15.63 -13.67
N VAL A 641 -16.91 -16.30 -14.12
CA VAL A 641 -18.01 -15.65 -14.80
C VAL A 641 -19.12 -15.36 -13.80
N SER A 642 -19.53 -14.11 -13.70
CA SER A 642 -20.62 -13.72 -12.78
C SER A 642 -21.14 -12.35 -13.18
N ASP A 643 -22.15 -11.90 -12.48
CA ASP A 643 -22.67 -10.54 -12.65
C ASP A 643 -22.01 -9.52 -11.72
N ARG A 644 -21.01 -9.94 -10.94
CA ARG A 644 -20.30 -9.03 -10.05
C ARG A 644 -19.51 -7.96 -10.81
N PRO A 645 -18.73 -8.32 -11.83
CA PRO A 645 -18.05 -7.28 -12.61
C PRO A 645 -19.01 -6.61 -13.59
N ASN A 646 -18.76 -5.35 -13.88
CA ASN A 646 -19.56 -4.62 -14.87
C ASN A 646 -19.16 -5.04 -16.29
N LYS A 647 -20.08 -4.80 -17.24
CA LYS A 647 -19.82 -5.09 -18.65
C LYS A 647 -18.64 -4.28 -19.14
N GLY A 648 -17.81 -4.90 -19.96
CA GLY A 648 -16.66 -4.25 -20.56
C GLY A 648 -15.43 -4.19 -19.68
N ALA A 649 -15.48 -4.77 -18.49
CA ALA A 649 -14.37 -4.75 -17.55
C ALA A 649 -13.97 -6.17 -17.13
N VAL A 650 -12.68 -6.32 -16.82
CA VAL A 650 -12.08 -7.56 -16.33
C VAL A 650 -11.33 -7.24 -15.07
N TYR A 651 -11.49 -8.05 -14.03
CA TYR A 651 -10.84 -7.79 -12.75
C TYR A 651 -9.94 -8.95 -12.35
N MET A 652 -8.69 -8.64 -12.01
CA MET A 652 -7.68 -9.64 -11.65
C MET A 652 -6.86 -9.15 -10.48
N THR A 653 -6.27 -10.11 -9.73
CA THR A 653 -5.27 -9.75 -8.72
C THR A 653 -3.87 -10.01 -9.29
N TYR A 654 -2.89 -9.27 -8.80
CA TYR A 654 -1.51 -9.35 -9.31
C TYR A 654 -0.69 -10.44 -8.61
N GLN A 655 -1.32 -11.26 -7.78
CA GLN A 655 -0.62 -12.16 -6.86
C GLN A 655 -0.10 -13.44 -7.49
N TRP A 656 -0.62 -13.82 -8.65
CA TRP A 656 -0.40 -15.14 -9.23
C TRP A 656 0.86 -15.15 -10.08
N TRP A 657 1.63 -16.22 -9.96
CA TRP A 657 2.87 -16.33 -10.71
C TRP A 657 2.59 -16.49 -12.20
N ILE A 658 1.60 -17.34 -12.54
CA ILE A 658 1.33 -17.67 -13.95
C ILE A 658 0.34 -16.68 -14.55
N GLY A 659 -0.66 -16.27 -13.80
CA GLY A 659 -1.60 -15.25 -14.25
C GLY A 659 -1.21 -13.86 -13.73
N ALA A 660 0.04 -13.48 -13.86
CA ALA A 660 0.57 -12.25 -13.29
C ALA A 660 0.09 -11.04 -14.11
N CYS A 661 -1.03 -10.44 -13.70
CA CYS A 661 -1.66 -9.39 -14.51
C CYS A 661 -0.80 -8.14 -14.67
N ASN A 662 0.19 -7.95 -13.81
CA ASN A 662 1.08 -6.80 -13.97
C ASN A 662 2.03 -6.94 -15.17
N GLU A 663 2.10 -8.12 -15.81
CA GLU A 663 2.72 -8.22 -17.12
C GLU A 663 1.98 -7.40 -18.16
N LEU A 664 0.68 -7.18 -17.94
CA LEU A 664 -0.20 -6.50 -18.90
C LEU A 664 -0.25 -4.99 -18.69
N VAL A 665 -0.11 -4.55 -17.45
CA VAL A 665 -0.37 -3.16 -17.05
C VAL A 665 0.81 -2.28 -17.46
N SER A 666 0.50 -1.18 -18.17
CA SER A 666 1.51 -0.16 -18.49
C SER A 666 1.80 0.67 -17.24
N GLU A 667 2.99 1.23 -17.15
CA GLU A 667 3.30 2.07 -16.00
C GLU A 667 2.43 3.33 -15.96
N ASN A 668 2.30 4.03 -17.07
CA ASN A 668 1.45 5.24 -17.18
C ASN A 668 1.44 6.05 -15.88
N LEU A 669 2.61 6.60 -15.54
CA LEU A 669 2.79 7.26 -14.25
C LEU A 669 2.00 8.57 -14.18
N SER A 670 1.33 8.79 -13.04
CA SER A 670 0.62 10.05 -12.83
C SER A 670 1.63 11.20 -12.68
N PRO A 671 1.22 12.42 -13.05
CA PRO A 671 2.21 13.50 -13.11
C PRO A 671 2.73 13.97 -11.76
N ILE A 672 1.91 13.91 -10.72
CA ILE A 672 2.29 14.48 -9.42
C ILE A 672 3.06 13.48 -8.57
N THR A 673 2.53 12.27 -8.42
CA THR A 673 3.13 11.29 -7.51
C THR A 673 3.86 10.15 -8.22
N LYS A 674 3.80 10.10 -9.56
CA LYS A 674 4.42 9.02 -10.32
C LYS A 674 3.87 7.65 -9.93
N THR A 675 2.55 7.59 -9.72
CA THR A 675 1.86 6.35 -9.39
C THR A 675 1.35 5.70 -10.67
N PRO A 676 1.62 4.40 -10.87
CA PRO A 676 1.13 3.73 -12.09
C PRO A 676 -0.40 3.64 -12.13
N GLU A 677 -0.95 3.64 -13.33
CA GLU A 677 -2.40 3.56 -13.52
C GLU A 677 -2.85 2.09 -13.59
N TYR A 678 -2.76 1.41 -12.45
CA TYR A 678 -3.10 -0.03 -12.35
C TYR A 678 -4.58 -0.31 -12.63
N LYS A 679 -5.43 0.68 -12.46
CA LYS A 679 -6.88 0.46 -12.51
C LYS A 679 -7.47 0.63 -13.90
N TYR A 680 -6.63 0.91 -14.91
CA TYR A 680 -7.18 1.11 -16.25
C TYR A 680 -6.16 0.67 -17.31
N CYS A 681 -6.37 -0.54 -17.84
CA CYS A 681 -5.47 -1.12 -18.84
C CYS A 681 -6.32 -1.74 -19.93
N ALA A 682 -6.09 -1.33 -21.18
CA ALA A 682 -6.86 -1.84 -22.32
C ALA A 682 -6.41 -3.26 -22.65
N VAL A 683 -7.35 -4.18 -22.70
CA VAL A 683 -7.05 -5.61 -22.94
C VAL A 683 -8.09 -6.22 -23.87
N ASN A 684 -7.76 -7.41 -24.38
CA ASN A 684 -8.76 -8.32 -24.91
C ASN A 684 -8.64 -9.66 -24.18
N VAL A 685 -9.72 -10.43 -24.23
CA VAL A 685 -9.80 -11.72 -23.56
C VAL A 685 -10.26 -12.73 -24.60
N GLU A 686 -9.55 -13.84 -24.71
CA GLU A 686 -9.94 -14.89 -25.67
C GLU A 686 -9.84 -16.25 -25.02
N ARG A 687 -10.86 -17.06 -25.28
CA ARG A 687 -10.91 -18.45 -24.80
C ARG A 687 -9.81 -19.25 -25.49
N ILE A 688 -9.11 -20.07 -24.72
CA ILE A 688 -8.11 -20.97 -25.30
C ILE A 688 -8.83 -22.21 -25.86
N ALA A 689 -8.62 -22.50 -27.13
CA ALA A 689 -9.37 -23.60 -27.78
C ALA A 689 -9.08 -24.94 -27.14
N ASP A 690 -7.81 -25.25 -26.93
CA ASP A 690 -7.41 -26.55 -26.35
C ASP A 690 -7.23 -26.38 -24.85
N GLN A 691 -8.31 -26.54 -24.10
CA GLN A 691 -8.31 -26.36 -22.65
C GLN A 691 -7.39 -27.34 -21.92
N ARG A 692 -7.31 -28.57 -22.41
CA ARG A 692 -6.46 -29.59 -21.78
C ARG A 692 -4.98 -29.20 -21.91
N ALA A 693 -4.57 -28.78 -23.09
CA ALA A 693 -3.21 -28.30 -23.28
C ALA A 693 -2.92 -27.05 -22.42
N ALA A 694 -3.92 -26.17 -22.26
CA ALA A 694 -3.77 -24.97 -21.42
C ALA A 694 -3.58 -25.34 -19.96
N GLU A 695 -4.35 -26.33 -19.47
CA GLU A 695 -4.18 -26.79 -18.08
C GLU A 695 -2.76 -27.33 -17.85
N GLN A 696 -2.27 -28.10 -18.78
CA GLN A 696 -0.92 -28.66 -18.66
C GLN A 696 0.14 -27.58 -18.73
N TYR A 697 -0.08 -26.57 -19.57
CA TYR A 697 0.84 -25.43 -19.67
C TYR A 697 0.97 -24.70 -18.33
N VAL A 698 -0.16 -24.46 -17.66
CA VAL A 698 -0.15 -23.78 -16.35
C VAL A 698 0.65 -24.61 -15.34
N ILE A 699 0.38 -25.91 -15.29
CA ILE A 699 1.07 -26.79 -14.34
C ILE A 699 2.57 -26.80 -14.63
N ASP A 700 2.96 -26.94 -15.89
CA ASP A 700 4.36 -27.01 -16.26
C ASP A 700 5.10 -25.70 -15.95
N GLU A 701 4.51 -24.56 -16.26
CA GLU A 701 5.14 -23.28 -16.01
C GLU A 701 5.27 -23.00 -14.53
N TYR A 702 4.24 -23.34 -13.76
CA TYR A 702 4.30 -23.15 -12.31
C TYR A 702 5.39 -24.01 -11.70
N ASN A 703 5.46 -25.28 -12.06
CA ASN A 703 6.46 -26.20 -11.53
C ASN A 703 7.87 -25.79 -11.92
N LYS A 704 8.04 -25.29 -13.13
CA LYS A 704 9.33 -24.83 -13.62
C LYS A 704 9.84 -23.64 -12.79
N LEU A 705 8.97 -22.67 -12.53
CA LEU A 705 9.34 -21.51 -11.72
C LEU A 705 9.62 -21.92 -10.29
N LYS A 706 8.78 -22.78 -9.72
CA LYS A 706 8.95 -23.23 -8.34
C LYS A 706 10.29 -23.96 -8.17
N SER A 707 10.63 -24.83 -9.13
CA SER A 707 11.91 -25.56 -9.08
C SER A 707 13.09 -24.58 -9.19
N ARG A 708 12.99 -23.59 -10.06
CA ARG A 708 14.07 -22.61 -10.24
C ARG A 708 14.32 -21.83 -8.96
N LEU A 709 13.25 -21.42 -8.28
CA LEU A 709 13.40 -20.67 -7.03
C LEU A 709 14.01 -21.55 -5.92
N ARG A 710 13.61 -22.83 -5.86
CA ARG A 710 14.22 -23.76 -4.90
C ARG A 710 15.70 -23.93 -5.15
N GLU A 711 16.09 -24.11 -6.40
CA GLU A 711 17.51 -24.24 -6.75
C GLU A 711 18.29 -23.00 -6.36
N SER A 712 17.72 -21.83 -6.63
CA SER A 712 18.38 -20.57 -6.24
C SER A 712 18.60 -20.49 -4.74
N ALA A 713 17.63 -20.96 -3.96
CA ALA A 713 17.72 -20.90 -2.50
C ALA A 713 18.80 -21.83 -1.94
N MET A 714 19.14 -22.89 -2.66
CA MET A 714 20.13 -23.85 -2.19
C MET A 714 21.56 -23.39 -2.45
N GLY A 715 21.74 -22.37 -3.27
CA GLY A 715 23.07 -21.85 -3.61
C GLY A 715 23.82 -22.74 -4.56
#